data_c60d0b8f2aa1050198570895fbdb8c02
#
_entry.id   c60d0b8f2aa1050198570895fbdb8c02
#
_cell.length_a   1.000
_cell.length_b   1.000
_cell.length_c   1.000
_cell.angle_alpha   90.00
_cell.angle_beta   90.00
_cell.angle_gamma   90.00
#
_symmetry.space_group_name_H-M   'P 1'
#
loop_
_entity.id
_entity.type
_entity.pdbx_description
1 polymer ?
#
loop_
_entity_poly.entity_id
_entity_poly.type
_entity_poly.pdbx_seq_one_letter_code
_entity_poly.pdbx_strand_id
1 'polypeptide(L)'
;MLEILGSKAKALISPGTDDKTSHPRPKEVILKKIRIFRNCLCAALAALLLLALCACSKETSQKNAENMRREQGTSSLVQTGAIFAPSTEFVSADAAGEYRYTKLPIEGYRVRSVFPADGNLIYVVATPCDASGRFLVGDDGVIPTQLIQYDLEAQKKTAFCYQPALDGARDVTLSSAVIAPDGSLWALVCRFWRADDGESLTTDFTVERLDADGTATEKVLLDGMNLNEEPEFIIGSDGSFLLYTFSNGMLSSFDTAGHLTAQEPLALLTEKFAADSDGQVWFIADTEESAALQAVGSEKQVPISEISNGLPVLCYGADEPGVLYLSDTTALYRVPLQTGVAEKIADLAKLNVRGGQPFSRTANGSFVFADRSYDVPVLAALCPGASGGKQKSVLTLATVNPGGQTIAQVREFNRSNSEYQVEILDFSSLLDSGSYMDLFTTWNTAIAAGDTPDMIDFSNLPWHSFADRGLLLDLNTILPQEEILPWLWKSVSYNGANYTFPGCFTVETLVGKQSKLGDHQHWTVQEFLDLADSSDISMFSGMSRELFLFYMEQYLLDAFLDEETKTCSFDSEEFRSLLDYAATLAEPEELEFEVENSMLLIRRDLALAEPVILSSVGQMHSTESYTVGEPLAWIGWPGPNGTKVRPDAEIAVFKNTDQTDGAAAFLQFLLSDTSQTVLGRFAFPMTVSTFESKIAAAMETRNTNDPDIATEFTVDGTVYPVVPLSKADAARYKTFFENISAQIYYPWQAANILEAECGALWAGERTAAETAAQIQSRMELYLAENAG
;
A
#
# COMPACT_ATOMS: atom_id res chain seq x y z
N MET A 1 -30.23 -27.52 9.44
CA MET A 1 -29.98 -27.00 10.82
C MET A 1 -30.65 -25.65 11.07
N LEU A 2 -30.68 -24.71 10.14
CA LEU A 2 -31.44 -23.45 10.26
C LEU A 2 -32.96 -23.61 10.26
N GLU A 3 -33.51 -24.59 9.53
CA GLU A 3 -34.95 -24.89 9.54
C GLU A 3 -35.46 -25.54 10.86
N ILE A 4 -34.59 -26.31 11.53
CA ILE A 4 -34.92 -26.94 12.82
C ILE A 4 -34.94 -25.93 13.98
N LEU A 5 -34.17 -24.86 13.87
CA LEU A 5 -34.13 -23.76 14.83
C LEU A 5 -35.31 -22.79 14.66
N GLY A 6 -35.79 -22.60 13.43
CA GLY A 6 -36.95 -21.78 13.11
C GLY A 6 -38.29 -22.37 13.61
N SER A 7 -38.41 -23.68 13.65
CA SER A 7 -39.63 -24.36 14.13
C SER A 7 -39.77 -24.35 15.64
N LYS A 8 -38.68 -24.37 16.40
CA LYS A 8 -38.70 -24.28 17.87
C LYS A 8 -38.94 -22.86 18.43
N ALA A 9 -38.61 -21.83 17.64
CA ALA A 9 -38.87 -20.44 18.03
C ALA A 9 -40.35 -20.07 17.88
N LYS A 10 -41.13 -20.71 17.02
CA LYS A 10 -42.56 -20.46 16.83
C LYS A 10 -43.46 -21.09 17.90
N ALA A 11 -42.98 -22.10 18.64
CA ALA A 11 -43.75 -22.81 19.66
C ALA A 11 -43.74 -22.14 21.05
N LEU A 12 -43.00 -21.02 21.23
CA LEU A 12 -42.81 -20.32 22.50
C LEU A 12 -43.60 -19.00 22.66
N ILE A 13 -44.50 -18.70 21.71
CA ILE A 13 -45.30 -17.48 21.75
C ILE A 13 -46.79 -17.85 21.76
N SER A 14 -47.32 -18.12 22.94
CA SER A 14 -48.77 -18.07 23.25
C SER A 14 -49.00 -17.11 24.43
N PRO A 15 -50.02 -16.26 24.37
CA PRO A 15 -50.22 -15.23 25.38
C PRO A 15 -51.02 -15.74 26.59
N GLY A 16 -50.48 -15.58 27.77
CA GLY A 16 -51.15 -15.84 29.06
C GLY A 16 -51.01 -14.61 29.97
N THR A 17 -52.14 -14.10 30.32
CA THR A 17 -52.67 -13.15 31.32
C THR A 17 -51.74 -12.55 32.39
N ASP A 18 -52.02 -11.27 32.67
CA ASP A 18 -51.49 -10.32 33.66
C ASP A 18 -51.30 -10.85 35.08
N ASP A 19 -50.18 -10.51 35.70
CA ASP A 19 -50.12 -10.13 37.10
C ASP A 19 -48.91 -9.20 37.38
N LYS A 20 -49.15 -8.20 38.24
CA LYS A 20 -48.21 -7.08 38.51
C LYS A 20 -47.38 -7.39 39.75
N THR A 21 -46.08 -7.62 39.59
CA THR A 21 -45.08 -7.33 40.63
C THR A 21 -43.72 -7.06 39.96
N SER A 22 -42.98 -6.11 40.52
CA SER A 22 -41.77 -5.47 40.03
C SER A 22 -40.57 -6.42 39.90
N HIS A 23 -40.42 -7.05 38.74
CA HIS A 23 -39.18 -7.65 38.25
C HIS A 23 -39.02 -7.32 36.77
N PRO A 24 -37.79 -7.18 36.23
CA PRO A 24 -37.58 -6.82 34.81
C PRO A 24 -38.31 -7.82 33.92
N ARG A 25 -39.06 -7.31 32.94
CA ARG A 25 -39.95 -8.09 32.08
C ARG A 25 -39.17 -9.19 31.33
N PRO A 26 -39.68 -10.43 31.30
CA PRO A 26 -39.04 -11.57 30.64
C PRO A 26 -38.61 -11.30 29.16
N LYS A 27 -39.32 -10.38 28.49
CA LYS A 27 -38.97 -9.98 27.11
C LYS A 27 -37.64 -9.26 26.98
N GLU A 28 -37.24 -8.44 27.94
CA GLU A 28 -35.93 -7.73 27.90
C GLU A 28 -34.77 -8.69 28.17
N VAL A 29 -34.96 -9.63 29.08
CA VAL A 29 -33.95 -10.67 29.38
C VAL A 29 -33.77 -11.63 28.18
N ILE A 30 -34.87 -11.96 27.50
CA ILE A 30 -34.84 -12.83 26.31
C ILE A 30 -34.26 -12.09 25.15
N LEU A 31 -34.59 -10.82 24.93
CA LEU A 31 -34.00 -9.99 23.86
C LEU A 31 -32.51 -9.74 24.12
N LYS A 32 -32.12 -9.52 25.39
CA LYS A 32 -30.70 -9.37 25.76
C LYS A 32 -29.93 -10.68 25.53
N LYS A 33 -30.50 -11.83 25.89
CA LYS A 33 -29.90 -13.16 25.62
C LYS A 33 -29.86 -13.50 24.14
N ILE A 34 -30.88 -13.13 23.33
CA ILE A 34 -30.86 -13.30 21.88
C ILE A 34 -29.83 -12.37 21.24
N ARG A 35 -29.67 -11.16 21.73
CA ARG A 35 -28.67 -10.20 21.24
C ARG A 35 -27.24 -10.66 21.56
N ILE A 36 -27.00 -11.15 22.78
CA ILE A 36 -25.73 -11.76 23.19
C ILE A 36 -25.43 -13.00 22.33
N PHE A 37 -26.41 -13.89 22.13
CA PHE A 37 -26.23 -15.09 21.33
C PHE A 37 -25.96 -14.77 19.85
N ARG A 38 -26.62 -13.76 19.30
CA ARG A 38 -26.37 -13.29 17.92
C ARG A 38 -24.97 -12.66 17.77
N ASN A 39 -24.54 -11.88 18.74
CA ASN A 39 -23.21 -11.26 18.73
C ASN A 39 -22.11 -12.34 18.94
N CYS A 40 -22.31 -13.30 19.83
CA CYS A 40 -21.38 -14.44 19.95
C CYS A 40 -21.34 -15.31 18.70
N LEU A 41 -22.48 -15.49 17.99
CA LEU A 41 -22.54 -16.25 16.75
C LEU A 41 -21.85 -15.47 15.59
N CYS A 42 -22.02 -14.15 15.53
CA CYS A 42 -21.32 -13.30 14.56
C CYS A 42 -19.81 -13.25 14.83
N ALA A 43 -19.40 -13.15 16.09
CA ALA A 43 -18.00 -13.20 16.48
C ALA A 43 -17.38 -14.57 16.21
N ALA A 44 -18.09 -15.67 16.48
CA ALA A 44 -17.65 -17.03 16.17
C ALA A 44 -17.59 -17.27 14.65
N LEU A 45 -18.51 -16.72 13.86
CA LEU A 45 -18.49 -16.76 12.40
C LEU A 45 -17.36 -15.90 11.83
N ALA A 46 -17.11 -14.72 12.38
CA ALA A 46 -15.98 -13.87 11.99
C ALA A 46 -14.64 -14.53 12.37
N ALA A 47 -14.53 -15.13 13.54
CA ALA A 47 -13.34 -15.89 13.94
C ALA A 47 -13.16 -17.16 13.10
N LEU A 48 -14.24 -17.86 12.72
CA LEU A 48 -14.20 -19.00 11.79
C LEU A 48 -13.84 -18.55 10.35
N LEU A 49 -14.33 -17.40 9.91
CA LEU A 49 -13.91 -16.80 8.62
C LEU A 49 -12.43 -16.36 8.64
N LEU A 50 -11.99 -15.73 9.74
CA LEU A 50 -10.58 -15.39 9.93
C LEU A 50 -9.69 -16.63 10.03
N LEU A 51 -10.14 -17.68 10.73
CA LEU A 51 -9.43 -18.96 10.78
C LEU A 51 -9.49 -19.70 9.43
N ALA A 52 -10.58 -19.61 8.67
CA ALA A 52 -10.66 -20.15 7.31
C ALA A 52 -9.80 -19.34 6.34
N LEU A 53 -9.77 -18.02 6.45
CA LEU A 53 -8.87 -17.17 5.66
C LEU A 53 -7.40 -17.41 6.03
N CYS A 54 -7.08 -17.58 7.32
CA CYS A 54 -5.75 -17.98 7.77
C CYS A 54 -5.40 -19.42 7.38
N ALA A 55 -6.37 -20.35 7.37
CA ALA A 55 -6.16 -21.72 6.92
C ALA A 55 -6.01 -21.79 5.39
N CYS A 56 -6.85 -21.04 4.63
CA CYS A 56 -6.70 -20.93 3.19
C CYS A 56 -5.39 -20.20 2.82
N SER A 57 -4.99 -19.15 3.54
CA SER A 57 -3.69 -18.49 3.32
C SER A 57 -2.51 -19.42 3.67
N LYS A 58 -2.63 -20.24 4.74
CA LYS A 58 -1.61 -21.24 5.08
C LYS A 58 -1.59 -22.41 4.12
N GLU A 59 -2.73 -22.93 3.66
CA GLU A 59 -2.76 -23.99 2.65
C GLU A 59 -2.31 -23.48 1.28
N THR A 60 -2.70 -22.28 0.87
CA THR A 60 -2.24 -21.65 -0.37
C THR A 60 -0.76 -21.29 -0.27
N SER A 61 -0.31 -20.76 0.88
CA SER A 61 1.11 -20.49 1.14
C SER A 61 1.94 -21.78 1.24
N GLN A 62 1.42 -22.84 1.87
CA GLN A 62 2.10 -24.13 1.91
C GLN A 62 2.10 -24.85 0.55
N LYS A 63 1.00 -24.82 -0.23
CA LYS A 63 0.97 -25.35 -1.58
C LYS A 63 1.85 -24.55 -2.53
N ASN A 64 1.87 -23.22 -2.42
CA ASN A 64 2.79 -22.39 -3.19
C ASN A 64 4.24 -22.59 -2.75
N ALA A 65 4.50 -22.75 -1.46
CA ALA A 65 5.83 -23.10 -0.95
C ALA A 65 6.25 -24.53 -1.33
N GLU A 66 5.33 -25.50 -1.41
CA GLU A 66 5.62 -26.85 -1.89
C GLU A 66 5.76 -26.91 -3.41
N ASN A 67 5.02 -26.14 -4.17
CA ASN A 67 5.20 -26.00 -5.61
C ASN A 67 6.50 -25.25 -5.93
N MET A 68 6.83 -24.18 -5.22
CA MET A 68 8.16 -23.55 -5.31
C MET A 68 9.30 -24.48 -4.87
N ARG A 69 9.08 -25.40 -3.90
CA ARG A 69 10.07 -26.40 -3.51
C ARG A 69 10.22 -27.54 -4.54
N ARG A 70 9.21 -27.80 -5.37
CA ARG A 70 9.31 -28.79 -6.46
C ARG A 70 10.00 -28.26 -7.69
N GLU A 71 9.93 -26.94 -7.94
CA GLU A 71 10.59 -26.31 -9.08
C GLU A 71 11.99 -25.79 -8.75
N GLN A 72 12.24 -25.41 -7.48
CA GLN A 72 13.58 -25.25 -6.96
C GLN A 72 14.14 -26.64 -6.64
N GLY A 73 14.61 -27.33 -7.68
CA GLY A 73 15.47 -28.50 -7.51
C GLY A 73 16.53 -28.12 -6.49
N THR A 74 16.52 -28.85 -5.36
CA THR A 74 17.47 -28.81 -4.26
C THR A 74 18.81 -28.17 -4.59
N SER A 75 18.86 -26.87 -4.65
CA SER A 75 20.08 -26.09 -4.50
C SER A 75 20.19 -25.82 -3.01
N SER A 76 20.90 -26.69 -2.34
CA SER A 76 21.44 -26.37 -1.02
C SER A 76 22.12 -25.01 -1.13
N LEU A 77 21.59 -24.01 -0.41
CA LEU A 77 22.23 -22.70 -0.22
C LEU A 77 23.52 -22.83 0.59
N VAL A 78 24.44 -23.65 0.10
CA VAL A 78 25.87 -23.51 0.25
C VAL A 78 26.40 -23.21 -1.14
N GLN A 79 25.92 -22.11 -1.72
CA GLN A 79 26.66 -21.47 -2.79
C GLN A 79 27.85 -20.78 -2.14
N THR A 80 29.04 -21.27 -2.48
CA THR A 80 30.33 -20.61 -2.33
C THR A 80 30.42 -19.39 -3.27
N GLY A 81 29.41 -18.54 -3.29
CA GLY A 81 29.30 -17.32 -4.10
C GLY A 81 28.92 -16.12 -3.22
N ALA A 82 29.36 -14.95 -3.59
CA ALA A 82 29.00 -13.70 -2.95
C ALA A 82 27.47 -13.48 -3.04
N ILE A 83 26.79 -13.28 -1.91
CA ILE A 83 25.33 -13.09 -1.87
C ILE A 83 24.93 -11.67 -2.29
N PHE A 84 25.84 -10.71 -2.23
CA PHE A 84 25.63 -9.33 -2.59
C PHE A 84 26.18 -8.96 -3.98
N ALA A 85 26.75 -9.90 -4.71
CA ALA A 85 27.22 -9.65 -6.07
C ALA A 85 26.03 -9.41 -7.02
N PRO A 86 26.13 -8.43 -7.93
CA PRO A 86 25.10 -8.23 -8.94
C PRO A 86 24.93 -9.48 -9.80
N SER A 87 23.68 -9.77 -10.18
CA SER A 87 23.37 -10.94 -11.00
C SER A 87 24.04 -10.82 -12.39
N THR A 88 24.53 -11.94 -12.91
CA THR A 88 25.11 -11.97 -14.25
C THR A 88 24.11 -11.57 -15.34
N GLU A 89 22.83 -11.81 -15.09
CA GLU A 89 21.74 -11.40 -15.99
C GLU A 89 21.55 -9.90 -16.02
N PHE A 90 21.73 -9.21 -14.88
CA PHE A 90 21.60 -7.76 -14.79
C PHE A 90 22.82 -7.06 -15.40
N VAL A 91 24.00 -7.60 -15.20
CA VAL A 91 25.26 -7.10 -15.78
C VAL A 91 25.32 -7.33 -17.30
N SER A 92 24.74 -8.42 -17.80
CA SER A 92 24.76 -8.79 -19.22
C SER A 92 23.66 -8.08 -20.05
N ALA A 93 23.12 -6.96 -19.62
CA ALA A 93 22.05 -6.20 -20.28
C ALA A 93 22.34 -5.73 -21.73
N ASP A 94 23.55 -5.98 -22.25
CA ASP A 94 23.90 -5.85 -23.68
C ASP A 94 23.39 -6.99 -24.58
N ALA A 95 22.85 -8.05 -24.04
CA ALA A 95 22.14 -9.04 -24.83
C ALA A 95 20.80 -8.46 -25.25
N ALA A 96 20.83 -7.75 -26.38
CA ALA A 96 19.73 -7.31 -27.20
C ALA A 96 18.36 -7.81 -26.74
N GLY A 97 17.75 -7.13 -25.76
CA GLY A 97 16.32 -7.25 -25.58
C GLY A 97 15.69 -6.77 -26.89
N GLU A 98 14.78 -7.57 -27.46
CA GLU A 98 14.10 -7.20 -28.70
C GLU A 98 13.21 -5.96 -28.54
N TYR A 99 13.11 -5.41 -27.32
CA TYR A 99 12.27 -4.27 -26.96
C TYR A 99 13.04 -3.17 -26.20
N ARG A 100 12.59 -1.94 -26.40
CA ARG A 100 13.02 -0.77 -25.62
C ARG A 100 11.84 -0.06 -25.01
N TYR A 101 11.97 0.42 -23.77
CA TYR A 101 10.99 1.28 -23.13
C TYR A 101 10.97 2.67 -23.79
N THR A 102 9.77 3.21 -24.02
CA THR A 102 9.55 4.54 -24.55
C THR A 102 8.39 5.20 -23.81
N LYS A 103 8.63 6.32 -23.14
CA LYS A 103 7.57 7.16 -22.58
C LYS A 103 6.94 7.95 -23.73
N LEU A 104 5.62 7.87 -23.83
CA LEU A 104 4.85 8.53 -24.87
C LEU A 104 4.25 9.83 -24.32
N PRO A 105 4.43 10.99 -24.99
CA PRO A 105 3.93 12.26 -24.50
C PRO A 105 2.40 12.32 -24.60
N ILE A 106 1.72 12.54 -23.47
CA ILE A 106 0.27 12.72 -23.40
C ILE A 106 -0.06 13.81 -22.37
N GLU A 107 0.29 15.05 -22.71
CA GLU A 107 0.12 16.20 -21.81
C GLU A 107 -1.35 16.47 -21.48
N GLY A 108 -1.61 16.84 -20.24
CA GLY A 108 -2.94 17.20 -19.76
C GLY A 108 -3.88 16.02 -19.48
N TYR A 109 -3.34 14.79 -19.37
CA TYR A 109 -4.13 13.59 -19.08
C TYR A 109 -3.45 12.65 -18.09
N ARG A 110 -4.23 12.05 -17.21
CA ARG A 110 -3.87 10.86 -16.44
C ARG A 110 -4.40 9.63 -17.16
N VAL A 111 -3.52 8.71 -17.50
CA VAL A 111 -3.87 7.47 -18.23
C VAL A 111 -4.44 6.45 -17.26
N ARG A 112 -5.62 5.91 -17.56
CA ARG A 112 -6.25 4.83 -16.76
C ARG A 112 -6.01 3.46 -17.37
N SER A 113 -6.33 3.31 -18.64
CA SER A 113 -6.19 2.05 -19.38
C SER A 113 -5.92 2.32 -20.86
N VAL A 114 -5.38 1.31 -21.53
CA VAL A 114 -5.00 1.38 -22.95
C VAL A 114 -5.57 0.17 -23.67
N PHE A 115 -6.13 0.37 -24.85
CA PHE A 115 -6.73 -0.66 -25.70
C PHE A 115 -6.14 -0.60 -27.11
N PRO A 116 -5.95 -1.72 -27.78
CA PRO A 116 -5.45 -1.74 -29.14
C PRO A 116 -6.46 -1.10 -30.11
N ALA A 117 -5.96 -0.50 -31.17
CA ALA A 117 -6.70 -0.03 -32.34
C ALA A 117 -5.99 -0.52 -33.60
N ASP A 118 -6.54 -0.16 -34.79
CA ASP A 118 -5.94 -0.56 -36.05
C ASP A 118 -4.59 0.12 -36.32
N GLY A 119 -3.65 -0.60 -36.87
CA GLY A 119 -2.36 -0.08 -37.33
C GLY A 119 -1.48 0.43 -36.18
N ASN A 120 -1.07 1.70 -36.26
CA ASN A 120 -0.25 2.38 -35.25
C ASN A 120 -1.09 3.19 -34.24
N LEU A 121 -2.41 2.96 -34.21
CA LEU A 121 -3.32 3.66 -33.33
C LEU A 121 -3.61 2.85 -32.06
N ILE A 122 -3.89 3.54 -30.98
CA ILE A 122 -4.42 2.97 -29.72
C ILE A 122 -5.55 3.84 -29.18
N TYR A 123 -6.41 3.25 -28.40
CA TYR A 123 -7.38 3.96 -27.58
C TYR A 123 -6.91 4.03 -26.14
N VAL A 124 -7.03 5.20 -25.54
CA VAL A 124 -6.60 5.49 -24.17
C VAL A 124 -7.79 6.02 -23.39
N VAL A 125 -8.19 5.34 -22.34
CA VAL A 125 -9.09 5.89 -21.32
C VAL A 125 -8.25 6.78 -20.42
N ALA A 126 -8.61 8.03 -20.36
CA ALA A 126 -7.85 9.04 -19.66
C ALA A 126 -8.74 10.08 -18.99
N THR A 127 -8.25 10.70 -17.95
CA THR A 127 -8.90 11.77 -17.21
C THR A 127 -8.10 13.06 -17.44
N PRO A 128 -8.70 14.14 -17.91
CA PRO A 128 -8.03 15.43 -18.06
C PRO A 128 -7.46 15.93 -16.72
N CYS A 129 -6.26 16.47 -16.76
CA CYS A 129 -5.60 17.04 -15.57
C CYS A 129 -4.77 18.28 -15.93
N ASP A 130 -4.43 19.08 -14.92
CA ASP A 130 -3.50 20.19 -15.06
C ASP A 130 -2.03 19.71 -15.03
N ALA A 131 -1.08 20.64 -15.14
CA ALA A 131 0.33 20.34 -15.14
C ALA A 131 0.84 19.73 -13.81
N SER A 132 0.10 19.88 -12.72
CA SER A 132 0.39 19.27 -11.42
C SER A 132 -0.22 17.85 -11.26
N GLY A 133 -0.94 17.36 -12.30
CA GLY A 133 -1.67 16.10 -12.25
C GLY A 133 -3.03 16.16 -11.54
N ARG A 134 -3.49 17.36 -11.17
CA ARG A 134 -4.81 17.55 -10.53
C ARG A 134 -5.91 17.44 -11.59
N PHE A 135 -6.96 16.70 -11.30
CA PHE A 135 -8.08 16.51 -12.24
C PHE A 135 -8.77 17.84 -12.60
N LEU A 136 -9.15 17.94 -13.86
CA LEU A 136 -9.98 19.04 -14.33
C LEU A 136 -11.44 18.64 -14.21
N VAL A 137 -12.22 19.50 -13.56
CA VAL A 137 -13.65 19.31 -13.36
C VAL A 137 -14.41 19.98 -14.49
N GLY A 138 -15.41 19.31 -15.04
CA GLY A 138 -16.30 19.87 -16.05
C GLY A 138 -17.21 20.97 -15.50
N ASP A 139 -17.86 21.71 -16.40
CA ASP A 139 -18.84 22.75 -16.03
C ASP A 139 -20.05 22.19 -15.26
N ASP A 140 -20.30 20.89 -15.38
CA ASP A 140 -21.33 20.11 -14.68
C ASP A 140 -20.91 19.64 -13.27
N GLY A 141 -19.67 19.92 -12.87
CA GLY A 141 -19.12 19.53 -11.58
C GLY A 141 -18.60 18.09 -11.52
N VAL A 142 -18.49 17.40 -12.66
CA VAL A 142 -18.03 16.01 -12.77
C VAL A 142 -16.62 15.96 -13.33
N ILE A 143 -15.80 15.01 -12.87
CA ILE A 143 -14.49 14.72 -13.46
C ILE A 143 -14.72 13.92 -14.75
N PRO A 144 -14.43 14.49 -15.94
CA PRO A 144 -14.70 13.79 -17.19
C PRO A 144 -13.70 12.64 -17.39
N THR A 145 -14.21 11.44 -17.65
CA THR A 145 -13.40 10.35 -18.20
C THR A 145 -13.59 10.33 -19.71
N GLN A 146 -12.51 10.32 -20.46
CA GLN A 146 -12.52 10.41 -21.91
C GLN A 146 -11.86 9.20 -22.56
N LEU A 147 -12.37 8.77 -23.71
CA LEU A 147 -11.67 7.91 -24.65
C LEU A 147 -11.02 8.76 -25.72
N ILE A 148 -9.72 8.72 -25.76
CA ILE A 148 -8.93 9.44 -26.77
C ILE A 148 -8.18 8.44 -27.64
N GLN A 149 -7.94 8.80 -28.90
CA GLN A 149 -7.11 8.00 -29.79
C GLN A 149 -5.73 8.62 -29.89
N TYR A 150 -4.70 7.78 -29.82
CA TYR A 150 -3.32 8.19 -29.85
C TYR A 150 -2.58 7.50 -31.02
N ASP A 151 -1.83 8.27 -31.78
CA ASP A 151 -0.99 7.79 -32.89
C ASP A 151 0.44 7.57 -32.38
N LEU A 152 0.86 6.32 -32.37
CA LEU A 152 2.18 5.89 -31.89
C LEU A 152 3.34 6.35 -32.79
N GLU A 153 3.12 6.48 -34.11
CA GLU A 153 4.13 6.94 -35.05
C GLU A 153 4.31 8.46 -34.95
N ALA A 154 3.22 9.19 -34.94
CA ALA A 154 3.24 10.63 -34.78
C ALA A 154 3.49 11.08 -33.34
N GLN A 155 3.43 10.16 -32.37
CA GLN A 155 3.55 10.37 -30.92
C GLN A 155 2.64 11.49 -30.41
N LYS A 156 1.38 11.47 -30.79
CA LYS A 156 0.41 12.50 -30.39
C LYS A 156 -1.04 12.01 -30.40
N LYS A 157 -1.87 12.70 -29.64
CA LYS A 157 -3.32 12.54 -29.67
C LYS A 157 -3.85 12.93 -31.07
N THR A 158 -4.80 12.13 -31.60
CA THR A 158 -5.56 12.48 -32.81
C THR A 158 -6.71 13.45 -32.48
N ALA A 159 -7.54 13.76 -33.48
CA ALA A 159 -8.75 14.56 -33.26
C ALA A 159 -9.88 13.77 -32.57
N PHE A 160 -9.80 12.43 -32.55
CA PHE A 160 -10.82 11.59 -31.92
C PHE A 160 -10.86 11.82 -30.40
N CYS A 161 -12.05 12.09 -29.89
CA CYS A 161 -12.28 12.20 -28.45
C CYS A 161 -13.74 11.90 -28.16
N TYR A 162 -14.00 10.90 -27.31
CA TYR A 162 -15.33 10.60 -26.81
C TYR A 162 -15.37 10.87 -25.31
N GLN A 163 -16.42 11.56 -24.86
CA GLN A 163 -16.75 11.78 -23.47
C GLN A 163 -18.21 11.40 -23.25
N PRO A 164 -18.52 10.45 -22.33
CA PRO A 164 -19.89 10.07 -22.07
C PRO A 164 -20.70 11.23 -21.49
N ALA A 165 -21.95 11.35 -21.91
CA ALA A 165 -22.90 12.33 -21.36
C ALA A 165 -23.48 11.83 -20.03
N LEU A 166 -23.74 12.75 -19.10
CA LEU A 166 -24.42 12.46 -17.84
C LEU A 166 -25.83 11.88 -18.03
N ASP A 167 -26.55 12.33 -19.04
CA ASP A 167 -27.93 11.92 -19.35
C ASP A 167 -28.89 12.03 -18.13
N GLY A 168 -28.59 12.94 -17.20
CA GLY A 168 -29.36 13.17 -15.96
C GLY A 168 -28.87 12.40 -14.73
N ALA A 169 -27.87 11.55 -14.88
CA ALA A 169 -27.20 10.91 -13.75
C ALA A 169 -26.42 11.92 -12.89
N ARG A 170 -26.10 11.53 -11.67
CA ARG A 170 -25.26 12.34 -10.77
C ARG A 170 -23.79 12.36 -11.22
N ASP A 171 -23.32 11.22 -11.71
CA ASP A 171 -21.95 11.02 -12.14
C ASP A 171 -21.88 10.01 -13.29
N VAL A 172 -20.82 10.04 -14.09
CA VAL A 172 -20.62 9.16 -15.22
C VAL A 172 -19.14 8.79 -15.37
N THR A 173 -18.86 7.52 -15.56
CA THR A 173 -17.52 7.01 -15.79
C THR A 173 -17.48 6.18 -17.08
N LEU A 174 -16.47 6.43 -17.91
CA LEU A 174 -16.07 5.54 -18.99
C LEU A 174 -15.19 4.43 -18.41
N SER A 175 -15.70 3.20 -18.38
CA SER A 175 -14.97 2.08 -17.75
C SER A 175 -13.97 1.45 -18.72
N SER A 176 -14.38 1.17 -19.96
CA SER A 176 -13.52 0.52 -20.97
C SER A 176 -13.98 0.77 -22.40
N ALA A 177 -13.16 0.35 -23.35
CA ALA A 177 -13.49 0.35 -24.77
C ALA A 177 -12.98 -0.91 -25.46
N VAL A 178 -13.74 -1.43 -26.41
CA VAL A 178 -13.44 -2.67 -27.15
C VAL A 178 -13.75 -2.49 -28.62
N ILE A 179 -12.90 -3.00 -29.49
CA ILE A 179 -13.20 -3.16 -30.91
C ILE A 179 -13.88 -4.52 -31.11
N ALA A 180 -15.09 -4.48 -31.62
CA ALA A 180 -15.83 -5.69 -31.97
C ALA A 180 -15.21 -6.41 -33.17
N PRO A 181 -15.52 -7.70 -33.40
CA PRO A 181 -15.01 -8.46 -34.56
C PRO A 181 -15.38 -7.85 -35.91
N ASP A 182 -16.44 -7.03 -35.99
CA ASP A 182 -16.85 -6.31 -37.19
C ASP A 182 -16.08 -4.99 -37.41
N GLY A 183 -15.13 -4.68 -36.52
CA GLY A 183 -14.32 -3.45 -36.55
C GLY A 183 -15.01 -2.24 -35.91
N SER A 184 -16.23 -2.37 -35.36
CA SER A 184 -16.90 -1.27 -34.68
C SER A 184 -16.31 -1.05 -33.29
N LEU A 185 -16.19 0.22 -32.89
CA LEU A 185 -15.72 0.63 -31.56
C LEU A 185 -16.88 0.79 -30.59
N TRP A 186 -16.79 0.15 -29.46
CA TRP A 186 -17.77 0.23 -28.40
C TRP A 186 -17.16 0.65 -27.07
N ALA A 187 -17.86 1.45 -26.32
CA ALA A 187 -17.46 1.95 -25.01
C ALA A 187 -18.43 1.46 -23.94
N LEU A 188 -17.93 0.96 -22.80
CA LEU A 188 -18.75 0.68 -21.62
C LEU A 188 -18.80 1.93 -20.74
N VAL A 189 -20.00 2.42 -20.47
CA VAL A 189 -20.26 3.61 -19.66
C VAL A 189 -21.07 3.22 -18.44
N CYS A 190 -20.59 3.60 -17.26
CA CYS A 190 -21.29 3.47 -16.00
C CYS A 190 -21.84 4.82 -15.56
N ARG A 191 -23.15 4.88 -15.24
CA ARG A 191 -23.82 6.07 -14.72
C ARG A 191 -24.29 5.81 -13.29
N PHE A 192 -24.07 6.79 -12.43
CA PHE A 192 -24.42 6.73 -11.01
C PHE A 192 -25.65 7.61 -10.76
N TRP A 193 -26.67 7.01 -10.18
CA TRP A 193 -27.91 7.65 -9.84
C TRP A 193 -28.09 7.71 -8.33
N ARG A 194 -28.73 8.76 -7.83
CA ARG A 194 -29.18 8.76 -6.44
C ARG A 194 -30.48 7.98 -6.35
N ALA A 195 -30.55 6.98 -5.48
CA ALA A 195 -31.76 6.21 -5.24
C ALA A 195 -32.87 7.09 -4.59
N ASP A 196 -34.12 6.63 -4.64
CA ASP A 196 -35.27 7.34 -4.09
C ASP A 196 -35.18 7.59 -2.57
N ASP A 197 -34.37 6.82 -1.84
CA ASP A 197 -34.08 7.03 -0.41
C ASP A 197 -33.19 8.26 -0.15
N GLY A 198 -32.56 8.80 -1.19
CA GLY A 198 -31.68 9.95 -1.14
C GLY A 198 -30.28 9.67 -0.53
N GLU A 199 -30.02 8.46 -0.06
CA GLU A 199 -28.78 8.06 0.60
C GLU A 199 -27.98 7.04 -0.23
N SER A 200 -28.69 6.09 -0.89
CA SER A 200 -28.07 5.04 -1.69
C SER A 200 -27.73 5.51 -3.11
N LEU A 201 -26.72 4.89 -3.72
CA LEU A 201 -26.43 5.04 -5.14
C LEU A 201 -26.85 3.77 -5.88
N THR A 202 -27.40 3.96 -7.07
CA THR A 202 -27.65 2.88 -8.04
C THR A 202 -26.81 3.13 -9.29
N THR A 203 -26.46 2.06 -10.00
CA THR A 203 -25.62 2.15 -11.20
C THR A 203 -26.35 1.56 -12.40
N ASP A 204 -26.21 2.21 -13.55
CA ASP A 204 -26.63 1.68 -14.85
C ASP A 204 -25.40 1.53 -15.75
N PHE A 205 -25.38 0.48 -16.54
CA PHE A 205 -24.35 0.25 -17.54
C PHE A 205 -24.96 0.37 -18.94
N THR A 206 -24.33 1.21 -19.75
CA THR A 206 -24.66 1.32 -21.18
C THR A 206 -23.47 1.00 -22.04
N VAL A 207 -23.71 0.30 -23.15
CA VAL A 207 -22.70 0.08 -24.18
C VAL A 207 -23.00 1.06 -25.31
N GLU A 208 -22.02 1.88 -25.67
CA GLU A 208 -22.19 2.95 -26.64
C GLU A 208 -21.30 2.72 -27.87
N ARG A 209 -21.89 2.64 -29.07
CA ARG A 209 -21.16 2.48 -30.33
C ARG A 209 -20.65 3.84 -30.78
N LEU A 210 -19.37 3.91 -31.10
CA LEU A 210 -18.70 5.15 -31.48
C LEU A 210 -18.33 5.10 -32.97
N ASP A 211 -18.52 6.24 -33.63
CA ASP A 211 -18.01 6.43 -34.98
C ASP A 211 -16.58 6.99 -35.03
N ALA A 212 -16.05 7.27 -36.21
CA ALA A 212 -14.66 7.64 -36.43
C ALA A 212 -14.27 9.01 -35.82
N ASP A 213 -15.22 9.85 -35.44
CA ASP A 213 -14.94 11.13 -34.78
C ASP A 213 -15.20 11.08 -33.26
N GLY A 214 -15.69 9.97 -32.75
CA GLY A 214 -15.98 9.76 -31.33
C GLY A 214 -17.43 10.11 -30.96
N THR A 215 -18.34 10.27 -31.93
CA THR A 215 -19.77 10.47 -31.66
C THR A 215 -20.43 9.12 -31.35
N ALA A 216 -21.22 9.08 -30.28
CA ALA A 216 -22.03 7.90 -29.96
C ALA A 216 -23.21 7.80 -30.94
N THR A 217 -23.23 6.75 -31.75
CA THR A 217 -24.26 6.49 -32.78
C THR A 217 -25.33 5.54 -32.32
N GLU A 218 -25.05 4.73 -31.29
CA GLU A 218 -25.95 3.77 -30.70
C GLU A 218 -25.70 3.68 -29.21
N LYS A 219 -26.75 3.54 -28.40
CA LYS A 219 -26.66 3.33 -26.95
C LYS A 219 -27.56 2.17 -26.57
N VAL A 220 -26.98 1.18 -25.90
CA VAL A 220 -27.65 -0.03 -25.43
C VAL A 220 -27.55 -0.09 -23.92
N LEU A 221 -28.68 -0.01 -23.22
CA LEU A 221 -28.74 -0.22 -21.77
C LEU A 221 -28.66 -1.71 -21.48
N LEU A 222 -27.81 -2.11 -20.53
CA LEU A 222 -27.70 -3.49 -20.07
C LEU A 222 -28.66 -3.74 -18.91
N ASP A 223 -29.65 -4.60 -19.13
CA ASP A 223 -30.73 -4.85 -18.18
C ASP A 223 -30.24 -5.54 -16.91
N GLY A 224 -30.71 -5.05 -15.73
CA GLY A 224 -30.55 -5.73 -14.45
C GLY A 224 -29.15 -5.69 -13.82
N MET A 225 -28.26 -4.84 -14.33
CA MET A 225 -26.96 -4.63 -13.73
C MET A 225 -27.00 -3.49 -12.72
N ASN A 226 -26.68 -3.80 -11.47
CA ASN A 226 -26.45 -2.83 -10.41
C ASN A 226 -25.21 -3.28 -9.64
N LEU A 227 -24.05 -2.73 -9.99
CA LEU A 227 -22.75 -3.14 -9.49
C LEU A 227 -22.07 -1.95 -8.81
N ASN A 228 -21.36 -2.23 -7.73
CA ASN A 228 -20.50 -1.25 -7.05
C ASN A 228 -19.04 -1.32 -7.50
N GLU A 229 -18.78 -2.00 -8.64
CA GLU A 229 -17.44 -2.17 -9.20
C GLU A 229 -17.47 -1.97 -10.72
N GLU A 230 -16.31 -1.68 -11.32
CA GLU A 230 -16.14 -1.61 -12.76
C GLU A 230 -15.95 -3.03 -13.32
N PRO A 231 -16.87 -3.58 -14.13
CA PRO A 231 -16.72 -4.90 -14.71
C PRO A 231 -15.69 -4.89 -15.85
N GLU A 232 -15.07 -6.02 -16.11
CA GLU A 232 -14.33 -6.24 -17.35
C GLU A 232 -15.33 -6.43 -18.49
N PHE A 233 -15.16 -5.66 -19.59
CA PHE A 233 -16.06 -5.64 -20.73
C PHE A 233 -15.43 -6.25 -21.97
N ILE A 234 -16.16 -7.15 -22.61
CA ILE A 234 -15.70 -7.86 -23.80
C ILE A 234 -16.88 -7.98 -24.78
N ILE A 235 -16.60 -8.14 -26.07
CA ILE A 235 -17.61 -8.47 -27.09
C ILE A 235 -17.29 -9.85 -27.65
N GLY A 236 -18.27 -10.73 -27.60
CA GLY A 236 -18.18 -12.06 -28.15
C GLY A 236 -18.06 -12.07 -29.68
N SER A 237 -17.59 -13.16 -30.25
CA SER A 237 -17.48 -13.33 -31.72
C SER A 237 -18.84 -13.29 -32.44
N ASP A 238 -19.94 -13.52 -31.73
CA ASP A 238 -21.32 -13.38 -32.19
C ASP A 238 -21.91 -11.98 -32.01
N GLY A 239 -21.13 -11.03 -31.48
CA GLY A 239 -21.54 -9.67 -31.19
C GLY A 239 -22.24 -9.49 -29.84
N SER A 240 -22.36 -10.52 -29.00
CA SER A 240 -22.89 -10.45 -27.64
C SER A 240 -22.02 -9.60 -26.74
N PHE A 241 -22.63 -8.87 -25.79
CA PHE A 241 -21.90 -8.13 -24.78
C PHE A 241 -21.65 -9.02 -23.55
N LEU A 242 -20.42 -9.08 -23.10
CA LEU A 242 -19.99 -9.92 -21.98
C LEU A 242 -19.42 -9.01 -20.90
N LEU A 243 -19.93 -9.12 -19.66
CA LEU A 243 -19.45 -8.39 -18.50
C LEU A 243 -19.04 -9.37 -17.40
N TYR A 244 -17.79 -9.31 -17.00
CA TYR A 244 -17.31 -10.08 -15.87
C TYR A 244 -17.17 -9.20 -14.63
N THR A 245 -17.78 -9.65 -13.52
CA THR A 245 -17.72 -9.03 -12.21
C THR A 245 -16.83 -9.84 -11.29
N PHE A 246 -15.81 -9.20 -10.77
CA PHE A 246 -14.80 -9.86 -9.94
C PHE A 246 -15.34 -10.21 -8.54
N SER A 247 -16.09 -9.30 -7.92
CA SER A 247 -16.58 -9.46 -6.54
C SER A 247 -17.42 -10.72 -6.33
N ASN A 248 -18.09 -11.21 -7.36
CA ASN A 248 -18.93 -12.41 -7.32
C ASN A 248 -18.50 -13.52 -8.28
N GLY A 249 -17.45 -13.28 -9.11
CA GLY A 249 -16.94 -14.26 -10.07
C GLY A 249 -17.90 -14.62 -11.20
N MET A 250 -18.79 -13.71 -11.61
CA MET A 250 -19.85 -13.98 -12.58
C MET A 250 -19.56 -13.35 -13.94
N LEU A 251 -19.71 -14.13 -15.00
CA LEU A 251 -19.80 -13.66 -16.37
C LEU A 251 -21.28 -13.50 -16.74
N SER A 252 -21.69 -12.28 -17.05
CA SER A 252 -23.02 -11.95 -17.56
C SER A 252 -22.97 -11.73 -19.06
N SER A 253 -23.82 -12.45 -19.79
CA SER A 253 -23.94 -12.35 -21.25
C SER A 253 -25.21 -11.63 -21.62
N PHE A 254 -25.12 -10.67 -22.57
CA PHE A 254 -26.25 -9.88 -23.07
C PHE A 254 -26.32 -10.01 -24.58
N ASP A 255 -27.54 -9.97 -25.10
CA ASP A 255 -27.73 -9.85 -26.54
C ASP A 255 -27.41 -8.42 -27.04
N THR A 256 -27.41 -8.21 -28.33
CA THR A 256 -27.12 -6.90 -28.93
C THR A 256 -28.15 -5.82 -28.60
N ALA A 257 -29.29 -6.17 -28.01
CA ALA A 257 -30.31 -5.24 -27.50
C ALA A 257 -30.14 -4.92 -26.00
N GLY A 258 -29.16 -5.56 -25.32
CA GLY A 258 -28.87 -5.36 -23.91
C GLY A 258 -29.66 -6.23 -22.95
N HIS A 259 -30.42 -7.22 -23.45
CA HIS A 259 -31.13 -8.13 -22.57
C HIS A 259 -30.19 -9.22 -22.04
N LEU A 260 -30.26 -9.45 -20.74
CA LEU A 260 -29.49 -10.50 -20.09
C LEU A 260 -29.94 -11.90 -20.63
N THR A 261 -28.99 -12.64 -21.20
CA THR A 261 -29.25 -13.96 -21.80
C THR A 261 -28.72 -15.10 -20.96
N ALA A 262 -27.61 -14.90 -20.27
CA ALA A 262 -26.99 -15.90 -19.39
C ALA A 262 -26.18 -15.24 -18.27
N GLN A 263 -26.04 -15.96 -17.17
CA GLN A 263 -25.06 -15.66 -16.11
C GLN A 263 -24.43 -16.97 -15.68
N GLU A 264 -23.13 -17.02 -15.67
CA GLU A 264 -22.39 -18.21 -15.27
C GLU A 264 -21.19 -17.85 -14.38
N PRO A 265 -20.88 -18.65 -13.35
CA PRO A 265 -19.68 -18.46 -12.57
C PRO A 265 -18.46 -18.87 -13.40
N LEU A 266 -17.42 -18.04 -13.39
CA LEU A 266 -16.11 -18.37 -13.94
C LEU A 266 -15.04 -18.31 -12.86
N ALA A 267 -14.26 -19.39 -12.76
CA ALA A 267 -13.05 -19.41 -11.92
C ALA A 267 -11.88 -18.85 -12.74
N LEU A 268 -11.63 -17.55 -12.59
CA LEU A 268 -10.52 -16.88 -13.24
C LEU A 268 -9.32 -16.80 -12.29
N LEU A 269 -8.14 -17.07 -12.82
CA LEU A 269 -6.89 -16.83 -12.13
C LEU A 269 -6.56 -15.34 -12.09
N THR A 270 -6.90 -14.60 -13.16
CA THR A 270 -6.75 -13.14 -13.26
C THR A 270 -7.95 -12.53 -13.98
N GLU A 271 -8.27 -11.29 -13.66
CA GLU A 271 -9.49 -10.58 -14.07
C GLU A 271 -9.52 -10.10 -15.52
N LYS A 272 -8.63 -10.62 -16.38
CA LYS A 272 -8.47 -10.12 -17.74
C LYS A 272 -8.86 -11.12 -18.81
N PHE A 273 -9.46 -10.58 -19.86
CA PHE A 273 -9.81 -11.29 -21.07
C PHE A 273 -9.06 -10.72 -22.27
N ALA A 274 -8.82 -11.55 -23.27
CA ALA A 274 -8.26 -11.10 -24.54
C ALA A 274 -8.96 -11.83 -25.70
N ALA A 275 -9.17 -11.12 -26.81
CA ALA A 275 -9.59 -11.72 -28.04
C ALA A 275 -8.35 -12.13 -28.86
N ASP A 276 -8.39 -13.33 -29.46
CA ASP A 276 -7.41 -13.71 -30.50
C ASP A 276 -7.73 -13.04 -31.84
N SER A 277 -6.89 -13.28 -32.83
CA SER A 277 -7.06 -12.68 -34.18
C SER A 277 -8.35 -13.07 -34.89
N ASP A 278 -9.00 -14.13 -34.46
CA ASP A 278 -10.28 -14.62 -35.02
C ASP A 278 -11.47 -14.07 -34.23
N GLY A 279 -11.23 -13.26 -33.20
CA GLY A 279 -12.25 -12.67 -32.33
C GLY A 279 -12.78 -13.63 -31.25
N GLN A 280 -12.17 -14.80 -31.05
CA GLN A 280 -12.50 -15.66 -29.94
C GLN A 280 -11.95 -15.07 -28.64
N VAL A 281 -12.81 -14.94 -27.62
CA VAL A 281 -12.44 -14.40 -26.30
C VAL A 281 -11.87 -15.50 -25.42
N TRP A 282 -10.76 -15.20 -24.77
CA TRP A 282 -10.00 -16.08 -23.90
C TRP A 282 -9.82 -15.49 -22.52
N PHE A 283 -9.70 -16.34 -21.50
CA PHE A 283 -9.34 -15.99 -20.13
C PHE A 283 -8.34 -17.01 -19.57
N ILE A 284 -7.73 -16.71 -18.46
CA ILE A 284 -6.87 -17.64 -17.73
C ILE A 284 -7.69 -18.28 -16.63
N ALA A 285 -8.00 -19.56 -16.78
CA ALA A 285 -8.70 -20.35 -15.80
C ALA A 285 -7.76 -20.80 -14.69
N ASP A 286 -8.25 -20.75 -13.44
CA ASP A 286 -7.62 -21.43 -12.30
C ASP A 286 -7.99 -22.90 -12.33
N THR A 287 -7.00 -23.76 -12.48
CA THR A 287 -7.19 -25.20 -12.43
C THR A 287 -6.47 -25.78 -11.23
N GLU A 288 -6.91 -26.95 -10.74
CA GLU A 288 -6.28 -27.58 -9.57
C GLU A 288 -4.78 -27.89 -9.76
N GLU A 289 -4.29 -27.93 -11.01
CA GLU A 289 -2.92 -28.33 -11.32
C GLU A 289 -2.06 -27.17 -11.87
N SER A 290 -2.66 -26.21 -12.59
CA SER A 290 -1.91 -25.12 -13.25
C SER A 290 -2.86 -24.05 -13.82
N ALA A 291 -2.29 -22.93 -14.28
CA ALA A 291 -3.00 -21.95 -15.11
C ALA A 291 -3.27 -22.52 -16.51
N ALA A 292 -4.44 -22.27 -17.06
CA ALA A 292 -4.80 -22.68 -18.41
C ALA A 292 -5.54 -21.57 -19.16
N LEU A 293 -5.24 -21.41 -20.46
CA LEU A 293 -6.06 -20.58 -21.35
C LEU A 293 -7.35 -21.33 -21.68
N GLN A 294 -8.48 -20.67 -21.49
CA GLN A 294 -9.80 -21.22 -21.84
C GLN A 294 -10.57 -20.18 -22.66
N ALA A 295 -11.19 -20.68 -23.75
CA ALA A 295 -12.06 -19.81 -24.54
C ALA A 295 -13.44 -19.72 -23.88
N VAL A 296 -14.02 -18.50 -23.89
CA VAL A 296 -15.39 -18.28 -23.38
C VAL A 296 -16.36 -19.14 -24.15
N GLY A 297 -17.27 -19.80 -23.44
CA GLY A 297 -18.22 -20.74 -24.00
C GLY A 297 -17.64 -22.11 -24.44
N SER A 298 -16.42 -22.45 -24.05
CA SER A 298 -15.75 -23.70 -24.36
C SER A 298 -15.18 -24.38 -23.13
N GLU A 299 -15.28 -25.70 -23.05
CA GLU A 299 -14.61 -26.48 -22.01
C GLU A 299 -13.13 -26.80 -22.36
N LYS A 300 -12.71 -26.49 -23.61
CA LYS A 300 -11.34 -26.75 -24.03
C LYS A 300 -10.38 -25.84 -23.33
N GLN A 301 -9.44 -26.43 -22.62
CA GLN A 301 -8.34 -25.72 -21.93
C GLN A 301 -7.00 -26.00 -22.63
N VAL A 302 -6.15 -25.01 -22.65
CA VAL A 302 -4.75 -25.08 -23.09
C VAL A 302 -3.88 -24.79 -21.88
N PRO A 303 -3.29 -25.81 -21.24
CA PRO A 303 -2.40 -25.56 -20.09
C PRO A 303 -1.24 -24.65 -20.46
N ILE A 304 -0.95 -23.67 -19.60
CA ILE A 304 0.17 -22.76 -19.81
C ILE A 304 1.38 -23.34 -19.06
N SER A 305 2.53 -23.40 -19.74
CA SER A 305 3.80 -23.82 -19.15
C SER A 305 4.91 -22.80 -19.42
N GLU A 306 6.03 -22.93 -18.71
CA GLU A 306 7.22 -22.07 -18.85
C GLU A 306 7.02 -20.59 -18.47
N ILE A 307 6.07 -20.31 -17.57
CA ILE A 307 5.95 -18.99 -16.92
C ILE A 307 6.86 -18.95 -15.72
N SER A 308 7.63 -17.86 -15.56
CA SER A 308 8.69 -17.81 -14.59
C SER A 308 8.22 -17.40 -13.18
N ASN A 309 7.35 -16.39 -13.05
CA ASN A 309 7.04 -15.82 -11.74
C ASN A 309 5.67 -15.13 -11.68
N GLY A 310 4.89 -15.52 -10.70
CA GLY A 310 3.64 -14.86 -10.34
C GLY A 310 2.45 -15.20 -11.24
N LEU A 311 1.35 -14.48 -11.03
CA LEU A 311 0.10 -14.70 -11.76
C LEU A 311 0.20 -14.10 -13.17
N PRO A 312 -0.07 -14.88 -14.23
CA PRO A 312 -0.08 -14.38 -15.59
C PRO A 312 -1.29 -13.48 -15.86
N VAL A 313 -1.08 -12.39 -16.60
CA VAL A 313 -2.11 -11.43 -17.01
C VAL A 313 -2.15 -11.39 -18.54
N LEU A 314 -3.33 -11.58 -19.14
CA LEU A 314 -3.52 -11.47 -20.58
C LEU A 314 -3.29 -10.05 -21.07
N CYS A 315 -2.62 -9.92 -22.22
CA CYS A 315 -2.47 -8.68 -22.96
C CYS A 315 -3.64 -8.50 -23.92
N TYR A 316 -4.10 -7.28 -24.10
CA TYR A 316 -5.12 -6.97 -25.09
C TYR A 316 -4.55 -7.03 -26.51
N GLY A 317 -5.32 -7.57 -27.43
CA GLY A 317 -4.97 -7.67 -28.85
C GLY A 317 -4.05 -8.83 -29.19
N ALA A 318 -4.24 -9.35 -30.38
CA ALA A 318 -3.42 -10.40 -30.97
C ALA A 318 -3.18 -10.07 -32.46
N ASP A 319 -1.92 -10.06 -32.88
CA ASP A 319 -1.49 -9.76 -34.25
C ASP A 319 -1.11 -11.02 -35.03
N GLU A 320 -1.03 -12.17 -34.36
CA GLU A 320 -0.69 -13.46 -34.95
C GLU A 320 -1.84 -14.47 -34.80
N PRO A 321 -2.24 -15.20 -35.88
CA PRO A 321 -3.24 -16.25 -35.78
C PRO A 321 -2.85 -17.36 -34.81
N GLY A 322 -3.76 -17.70 -33.89
CA GLY A 322 -3.55 -18.77 -32.92
C GLY A 322 -2.51 -18.49 -31.83
N VAL A 323 -2.24 -17.23 -31.54
CA VAL A 323 -1.30 -16.78 -30.53
C VAL A 323 -1.99 -15.78 -29.60
N LEU A 324 -1.73 -15.89 -28.30
CA LEU A 324 -2.02 -14.87 -27.31
C LEU A 324 -0.74 -14.37 -26.66
N TYR A 325 -0.81 -13.21 -26.06
CA TYR A 325 0.27 -12.64 -25.28
C TYR A 325 -0.14 -12.50 -23.82
N LEU A 326 0.81 -12.69 -22.91
CA LEU A 326 0.59 -12.49 -21.49
C LEU A 326 1.84 -11.92 -20.83
N SER A 327 1.67 -11.32 -19.67
CA SER A 327 2.76 -10.90 -18.79
C SER A 327 2.66 -11.62 -17.45
N ASP A 328 3.79 -11.91 -16.83
CA ASP A 328 3.89 -12.15 -15.40
C ASP A 328 4.55 -10.93 -14.71
N THR A 329 5.00 -11.09 -13.48
CA THR A 329 5.65 -10.00 -12.74
C THR A 329 7.00 -9.58 -13.35
N THR A 330 7.64 -10.43 -14.15
CA THR A 330 9.02 -10.26 -14.64
C THR A 330 9.18 -10.23 -16.15
N ALA A 331 8.24 -10.78 -16.91
CA ALA A 331 8.41 -10.96 -18.34
C ALA A 331 7.12 -10.81 -19.15
N LEU A 332 7.29 -10.60 -20.46
CA LEU A 332 6.25 -10.78 -21.49
C LEU A 332 6.48 -12.08 -22.22
N TYR A 333 5.38 -12.75 -22.54
CA TYR A 333 5.38 -14.02 -23.22
C TYR A 333 4.46 -14.02 -24.44
N ARG A 334 4.86 -14.78 -25.42
CA ARG A 334 4.09 -15.21 -26.59
C ARG A 334 3.62 -16.64 -26.35
N VAL A 335 2.34 -16.92 -26.45
CA VAL A 335 1.76 -18.23 -26.15
C VAL A 335 0.98 -18.78 -27.36
N PRO A 336 1.54 -19.73 -28.10
CA PRO A 336 0.80 -20.41 -29.14
C PRO A 336 -0.33 -21.27 -28.55
N LEU A 337 -1.57 -21.06 -28.99
CA LEU A 337 -2.77 -21.76 -28.51
C LEU A 337 -2.77 -23.26 -28.85
N GLN A 338 -1.90 -23.70 -29.76
CA GLN A 338 -1.73 -25.11 -30.11
C GLN A 338 -0.95 -25.88 -29.02
N THR A 339 0.03 -25.25 -28.38
CA THR A 339 0.96 -25.94 -27.47
C THR A 339 0.82 -25.46 -26.02
N GLY A 340 0.43 -24.20 -25.79
CA GLY A 340 0.42 -23.56 -24.46
C GLY A 340 1.80 -23.26 -23.88
N VAL A 341 2.88 -23.55 -24.60
CA VAL A 341 4.26 -23.26 -24.14
C VAL A 341 4.54 -21.79 -24.28
N ALA A 342 4.73 -21.09 -23.14
CA ALA A 342 5.01 -19.68 -23.12
C ALA A 342 6.46 -19.40 -23.54
N GLU A 343 6.63 -18.63 -24.61
CA GLU A 343 7.91 -18.19 -25.13
C GLU A 343 8.21 -16.78 -24.59
N LYS A 344 9.23 -16.64 -23.74
CA LYS A 344 9.64 -15.33 -23.22
C LYS A 344 10.14 -14.44 -24.34
N ILE A 345 9.50 -13.28 -24.54
CA ILE A 345 9.82 -12.32 -25.60
C ILE A 345 10.42 -11.03 -25.07
N ALA A 346 10.18 -10.69 -23.81
CA ALA A 346 10.80 -9.54 -23.18
C ALA A 346 11.00 -9.76 -21.66
N ASP A 347 12.10 -9.27 -21.15
CA ASP A 347 12.41 -9.22 -19.72
C ASP A 347 12.02 -7.84 -19.17
N LEU A 348 10.91 -7.79 -18.40
CA LEU A 348 10.39 -6.55 -17.88
C LEU A 348 11.28 -5.94 -16.78
N ALA A 349 11.97 -6.78 -16.01
CA ALA A 349 12.91 -6.32 -15.00
C ALA A 349 14.09 -5.57 -15.64
N LYS A 350 14.67 -6.14 -16.72
CA LYS A 350 15.76 -5.48 -17.50
C LYS A 350 15.30 -4.19 -18.18
N LEU A 351 14.03 -4.12 -18.56
CA LEU A 351 13.42 -2.93 -19.15
C LEU A 351 12.98 -1.90 -18.08
N ASN A 352 13.14 -2.22 -16.79
CA ASN A 352 12.67 -1.42 -15.66
C ASN A 352 11.16 -1.15 -15.74
N VAL A 353 10.38 -2.15 -16.14
CA VAL A 353 8.93 -2.09 -16.27
C VAL A 353 8.27 -3.00 -15.26
N ARG A 354 7.18 -2.54 -14.66
CA ARG A 354 6.37 -3.36 -13.77
C ARG A 354 5.60 -4.38 -14.59
N GLY A 355 5.77 -5.64 -14.28
CA GLY A 355 4.95 -6.74 -14.82
C GLY A 355 3.63 -6.95 -14.07
N GLY A 356 2.88 -7.99 -14.45
CA GLY A 356 1.60 -8.32 -13.82
C GLY A 356 0.52 -7.27 -14.09
N GLN A 357 0.59 -6.56 -15.22
CA GLN A 357 -0.40 -5.58 -15.67
C GLN A 357 -0.80 -5.83 -17.13
N PRO A 358 -1.98 -5.39 -17.55
CA PRO A 358 -2.41 -5.53 -18.93
C PRO A 358 -1.58 -4.63 -19.85
N PHE A 359 -1.08 -5.21 -20.93
CA PHE A 359 -0.44 -4.52 -22.04
C PHE A 359 -1.34 -4.61 -23.26
N SER A 360 -1.31 -3.60 -24.12
CA SER A 360 -2.01 -3.63 -25.40
C SER A 360 -1.03 -3.90 -26.51
N ARG A 361 -1.17 -5.04 -27.18
CA ARG A 361 -0.38 -5.41 -28.36
C ARG A 361 -0.87 -4.65 -29.58
N THR A 362 0.02 -4.05 -30.32
CA THR A 362 -0.29 -3.29 -31.53
C THR A 362 0.26 -3.98 -32.78
N ALA A 363 -0.31 -3.71 -33.93
CA ALA A 363 0.07 -4.35 -35.22
C ALA A 363 1.55 -4.15 -35.61
N ASN A 364 2.22 -3.11 -35.09
CA ASN A 364 3.66 -2.91 -35.30
C ASN A 364 4.53 -3.69 -34.31
N GLY A 365 3.93 -4.52 -33.48
CA GLY A 365 4.63 -5.36 -32.52
C GLY A 365 5.00 -4.66 -31.20
N SER A 366 4.55 -3.43 -30.94
CA SER A 366 4.76 -2.77 -29.66
C SER A 366 3.74 -3.22 -28.61
N PHE A 367 4.12 -3.12 -27.33
CA PHE A 367 3.22 -3.29 -26.20
C PHE A 367 3.04 -1.95 -25.50
N VAL A 368 1.83 -1.42 -25.49
CA VAL A 368 1.50 -0.11 -24.90
C VAL A 368 0.73 -0.31 -23.60
N PHE A 369 0.98 0.53 -22.62
CA PHE A 369 0.40 0.38 -21.27
C PHE A 369 0.37 1.71 -20.51
N ALA A 370 -0.45 1.75 -19.46
CA ALA A 370 -0.41 2.81 -18.45
C ALA A 370 0.68 2.51 -17.42
N ASP A 371 1.81 3.19 -17.49
CA ASP A 371 2.89 3.00 -16.52
C ASP A 371 2.53 3.70 -15.20
N ARG A 372 2.19 2.91 -14.21
CA ARG A 372 1.81 3.34 -12.85
C ARG A 372 3.01 3.46 -11.91
N SER A 373 4.22 3.42 -12.43
CA SER A 373 5.43 3.71 -11.65
C SER A 373 5.58 5.20 -11.32
N TYR A 374 4.75 6.05 -11.92
CA TYR A 374 4.73 7.49 -11.69
C TYR A 374 3.55 7.87 -10.79
N ASP A 375 3.65 9.01 -10.10
CA ASP A 375 2.54 9.56 -9.31
C ASP A 375 1.30 9.81 -10.18
N VAL A 376 1.52 10.41 -11.34
CA VAL A 376 0.53 10.49 -12.40
C VAL A 376 0.84 9.41 -13.44
N PRO A 377 -0.01 8.38 -13.59
CA PRO A 377 0.22 7.33 -14.58
C PRO A 377 0.43 7.90 -15.97
N VAL A 378 1.51 7.46 -16.63
CA VAL A 378 1.90 7.93 -17.96
C VAL A 378 1.65 6.87 -19.02
N LEU A 379 1.49 7.32 -20.27
CA LEU A 379 1.44 6.42 -21.41
C LEU A 379 2.88 5.97 -21.74
N ALA A 380 3.08 4.66 -21.86
CA ALA A 380 4.37 4.07 -22.20
C ALA A 380 4.24 2.94 -23.21
N ALA A 381 5.31 2.64 -23.90
CA ALA A 381 5.39 1.53 -24.85
C ALA A 381 6.72 0.78 -24.71
N LEU A 382 6.64 -0.53 -24.94
CA LEU A 382 7.77 -1.38 -25.27
C LEU A 382 7.79 -1.52 -26.79
N CYS A 383 8.70 -0.81 -27.44
CA CYS A 383 8.82 -0.82 -28.89
C CYS A 383 9.87 -1.84 -29.35
N PRO A 384 9.63 -2.61 -30.42
CA PRO A 384 10.63 -3.49 -31.00
C PRO A 384 11.92 -2.73 -31.35
N GLY A 385 13.06 -3.33 -31.06
CA GLY A 385 14.37 -2.79 -31.38
C GLY A 385 15.33 -2.77 -30.19
N ALA A 386 16.59 -3.03 -30.42
CA ALA A 386 17.62 -3.04 -29.39
C ALA A 386 17.73 -1.68 -28.69
N SER A 387 17.86 -1.68 -27.39
CA SER A 387 18.30 -0.49 -26.65
C SER A 387 19.78 -0.29 -26.95
N GLY A 388 20.11 0.66 -27.79
CA GLY A 388 21.51 1.02 -28.14
C GLY A 388 22.20 1.81 -27.01
N GLY A 389 22.02 1.45 -25.74
CA GLY A 389 22.61 2.12 -24.59
C GLY A 389 24.04 1.67 -24.32
N LYS A 390 24.86 2.59 -23.80
CA LYS A 390 26.17 2.28 -23.20
C LYS A 390 25.94 1.40 -21.97
N GLN A 391 26.82 0.40 -21.77
CA GLN A 391 26.78 -0.40 -20.54
C GLN A 391 26.93 0.50 -19.31
N LYS A 392 25.99 0.37 -18.38
CA LYS A 392 25.96 1.14 -17.13
C LYS A 392 26.72 0.39 -16.03
N SER A 393 27.30 1.12 -15.12
CA SER A 393 27.80 0.54 -13.85
C SER A 393 26.60 0.10 -13.01
N VAL A 394 26.66 -1.12 -12.49
CA VAL A 394 25.62 -1.70 -11.63
C VAL A 394 25.95 -1.47 -10.18
N LEU A 395 25.00 -0.88 -9.44
CA LEU A 395 25.02 -0.80 -7.98
C LEU A 395 24.07 -1.84 -7.42
N THR A 396 24.41 -2.41 -6.30
CA THR A 396 23.53 -3.33 -5.55
C THR A 396 22.85 -2.61 -4.38
N LEU A 397 21.55 -2.82 -4.23
CA LEU A 397 20.76 -2.41 -3.07
C LEU A 397 20.17 -3.66 -2.41
N ALA A 398 20.77 -4.11 -1.32
CA ALA A 398 20.22 -5.20 -0.53
C ALA A 398 19.06 -4.69 0.34
N THR A 399 17.93 -5.39 0.32
CA THR A 399 16.73 -5.00 1.06
C THR A 399 15.85 -6.21 1.40
N VAL A 400 14.86 -5.97 2.24
CA VAL A 400 13.82 -6.93 2.62
C VAL A 400 12.46 -6.26 2.45
N ASN A 401 11.55 -6.94 1.74
CA ASN A 401 10.21 -6.42 1.44
C ASN A 401 10.22 -4.99 0.87
N PRO A 402 10.95 -4.76 -0.24
CA PRO A 402 11.06 -3.42 -0.80
C PRO A 402 9.70 -2.84 -1.11
N GLY A 403 9.43 -1.64 -0.62
CA GLY A 403 8.18 -0.94 -0.87
C GLY A 403 7.96 -0.66 -2.36
N GLY A 404 6.70 -0.67 -2.80
CA GLY A 404 6.37 -0.40 -4.21
C GLY A 404 6.88 0.95 -4.71
N GLN A 405 6.97 1.94 -3.84
CA GLN A 405 7.53 3.26 -4.16
C GLN A 405 9.05 3.19 -4.37
N THR A 406 9.79 2.50 -3.50
CA THR A 406 11.23 2.28 -3.66
C THR A 406 11.53 1.58 -4.99
N ILE A 407 10.80 0.50 -5.30
CA ILE A 407 10.95 -0.20 -6.58
C ILE A 407 10.68 0.74 -7.77
N ALA A 408 9.65 1.57 -7.69
CA ALA A 408 9.31 2.53 -8.75
C ALA A 408 10.42 3.57 -8.95
N GLN A 409 11.00 4.08 -7.86
CA GLN A 409 12.10 5.05 -7.90
C GLN A 409 13.39 4.43 -8.47
N VAL A 410 13.73 3.21 -8.10
CA VAL A 410 14.86 2.46 -8.68
C VAL A 410 14.67 2.30 -10.19
N ARG A 411 13.47 1.92 -10.64
CA ARG A 411 13.18 1.79 -12.08
C ARG A 411 13.33 3.12 -12.81
N GLU A 412 12.82 4.20 -12.24
CA GLU A 412 12.94 5.53 -12.87
C GLU A 412 14.39 6.03 -12.91
N PHE A 413 15.15 5.82 -11.83
CA PHE A 413 16.59 6.07 -11.84
C PHE A 413 17.28 5.27 -12.95
N ASN A 414 17.04 3.97 -13.02
CA ASN A 414 17.63 3.10 -14.01
C ASN A 414 17.30 3.51 -15.45
N ARG A 415 16.10 4.08 -15.68
CA ARG A 415 15.70 4.59 -17.01
C ARG A 415 16.34 5.93 -17.33
N SER A 416 16.41 6.83 -16.38
CA SER A 416 16.84 8.23 -16.58
C SER A 416 18.34 8.43 -16.49
N ASN A 417 19.05 7.65 -15.66
CA ASN A 417 20.49 7.77 -15.51
C ASN A 417 21.23 7.04 -16.65
N SER A 418 22.24 7.68 -17.24
CA SER A 418 22.99 7.14 -18.38
C SER A 418 24.25 6.35 -18.00
N GLU A 419 24.71 6.44 -16.75
CA GLU A 419 25.99 5.90 -16.28
C GLU A 419 25.82 4.78 -15.27
N TYR A 420 24.80 4.86 -14.43
CA TYR A 420 24.55 3.95 -13.33
C TYR A 420 23.16 3.32 -13.44
N GLN A 421 23.03 2.14 -12.85
CA GLN A 421 21.76 1.45 -12.61
C GLN A 421 21.82 0.71 -11.27
N VAL A 422 20.70 0.58 -10.59
CA VAL A 422 20.59 -0.10 -9.30
C VAL A 422 19.88 -1.43 -9.50
N GLU A 423 20.47 -2.52 -9.03
CA GLU A 423 19.84 -3.82 -8.87
C GLU A 423 19.36 -4.00 -7.43
N ILE A 424 18.06 -4.28 -7.25
CA ILE A 424 17.50 -4.62 -5.95
C ILE A 424 17.79 -6.09 -5.67
N LEU A 425 18.53 -6.37 -4.61
CA LEU A 425 18.74 -7.70 -4.07
C LEU A 425 17.71 -7.93 -2.96
N ASP A 426 16.61 -8.58 -3.29
CA ASP A 426 15.50 -8.81 -2.36
C ASP A 426 15.71 -10.11 -1.57
N PHE A 427 15.91 -9.98 -0.28
CA PHE A 427 16.12 -11.08 0.67
C PHE A 427 14.84 -11.51 1.42
N SER A 428 13.66 -11.05 1.01
CA SER A 428 12.38 -11.36 1.68
C SER A 428 12.12 -12.85 1.84
N SER A 429 12.57 -13.66 0.87
CA SER A 429 12.41 -15.11 0.92
C SER A 429 13.13 -15.78 2.12
N LEU A 430 14.14 -15.13 2.71
CA LEU A 430 14.77 -15.62 3.92
C LEU A 430 13.87 -15.50 5.15
N LEU A 431 12.89 -14.60 5.13
CA LEU A 431 11.90 -14.45 6.20
C LEU A 431 10.80 -15.51 6.15
N ASP A 432 10.52 -16.12 5.00
CA ASP A 432 9.50 -17.16 4.85
C ASP A 432 9.79 -18.41 5.69
N SER A 433 11.07 -18.70 5.97
CA SER A 433 11.54 -19.85 6.69
C SER A 433 12.37 -19.54 7.93
N GLY A 434 12.65 -18.27 8.18
CA GLY A 434 13.53 -17.79 9.24
C GLY A 434 12.96 -16.57 9.97
N SER A 435 13.77 -15.97 10.79
CA SER A 435 13.47 -14.72 11.50
C SER A 435 14.33 -13.57 10.96
N TYR A 436 14.00 -12.35 11.33
CA TYR A 436 14.87 -11.18 11.10
C TYR A 436 16.28 -11.40 11.69
N MET A 437 16.41 -12.14 12.79
CA MET A 437 17.71 -12.49 13.37
C MET A 437 18.52 -13.43 12.47
N ASP A 438 17.88 -14.39 11.80
CA ASP A 438 18.56 -15.31 10.87
C ASP A 438 19.03 -14.56 9.63
N LEU A 439 18.19 -13.67 9.09
CA LEU A 439 18.55 -12.76 8.00
C LEU A 439 19.76 -11.90 8.38
N PHE A 440 19.69 -11.23 9.53
CA PHE A 440 20.74 -10.35 10.02
C PHE A 440 22.06 -11.09 10.28
N THR A 441 21.97 -12.33 10.78
CA THR A 441 23.13 -13.21 10.94
C THR A 441 23.73 -13.59 9.59
N THR A 442 22.91 -13.88 8.59
CA THR A 442 23.35 -14.20 7.23
C THR A 442 24.09 -13.01 6.60
N TRP A 443 23.52 -11.81 6.69
CA TRP A 443 24.16 -10.59 6.20
C TRP A 443 25.48 -10.30 6.92
N ASN A 444 25.49 -10.36 8.25
CA ASN A 444 26.72 -10.16 9.03
C ASN A 444 27.84 -11.15 8.66
N THR A 445 27.49 -12.41 8.40
CA THR A 445 28.45 -13.42 8.01
C THR A 445 29.05 -13.12 6.64
N ALA A 446 28.24 -12.74 5.66
CA ALA A 446 28.72 -12.38 4.33
C ALA A 446 29.60 -11.12 4.38
N ILE A 447 29.15 -10.09 5.08
CA ILE A 447 29.89 -8.84 5.26
C ILE A 447 31.22 -9.06 5.96
N ALA A 448 31.26 -9.90 7.00
CA ALA A 448 32.49 -10.26 7.68
C ALA A 448 33.48 -11.06 6.78
N ALA A 449 32.94 -11.77 5.78
CA ALA A 449 33.73 -12.44 4.76
C ALA A 449 34.22 -11.51 3.63
N GLY A 450 33.83 -10.23 3.66
CA GLY A 450 34.23 -9.24 2.67
C GLY A 450 33.24 -9.14 1.48
N ASP A 451 32.13 -9.86 1.54
CA ASP A 451 31.03 -9.74 0.56
C ASP A 451 30.05 -8.67 1.05
N THR A 452 30.09 -7.50 0.44
CA THR A 452 29.30 -6.33 0.83
C THR A 452 28.51 -5.80 -0.36
N PRO A 453 27.24 -5.38 -0.18
CA PRO A 453 26.53 -4.62 -1.21
C PRO A 453 27.11 -3.21 -1.32
N ASP A 454 26.74 -2.47 -2.37
CA ASP A 454 27.05 -1.04 -2.43
C ASP A 454 26.17 -0.25 -1.46
N MET A 455 24.90 -0.62 -1.42
CA MET A 455 23.88 -0.03 -0.54
C MET A 455 23.05 -1.12 0.14
N ILE A 456 22.53 -0.81 1.31
CA ILE A 456 21.64 -1.66 2.06
C ILE A 456 20.53 -0.83 2.67
N ASP A 457 19.29 -1.30 2.55
CA ASP A 457 18.15 -0.72 3.27
C ASP A 457 17.93 -1.50 4.57
N PHE A 458 18.22 -0.85 5.67
CA PHE A 458 18.11 -1.41 7.01
C PHE A 458 16.71 -1.30 7.60
N SER A 459 15.72 -0.78 6.93
CA SER A 459 14.38 -0.51 7.49
C SER A 459 13.99 -1.49 8.59
N ASN A 460 13.87 -0.98 9.82
CA ASN A 460 13.62 -1.76 11.04
C ASN A 460 14.71 -2.78 11.44
N LEU A 461 15.93 -2.67 10.93
CA LEU A 461 17.07 -3.52 11.31
C LEU A 461 18.11 -2.73 12.11
N PRO A 462 18.87 -3.36 13.03
CA PRO A 462 19.80 -2.68 13.93
C PRO A 462 21.09 -2.27 13.20
N TRP A 463 21.09 -1.16 12.48
CA TRP A 463 22.21 -0.69 11.68
C TRP A 463 23.32 0.01 12.50
N HIS A 464 23.05 0.45 13.73
CA HIS A 464 24.01 1.15 14.57
C HIS A 464 25.33 0.37 14.74
N SER A 465 25.25 -0.94 14.91
CA SER A 465 26.42 -1.81 15.03
C SER A 465 27.32 -1.81 13.78
N PHE A 466 26.78 -1.52 12.59
CA PHE A 466 27.57 -1.38 11.37
C PHE A 466 28.26 -0.01 11.34
N ALA A 467 27.58 1.04 11.81
CA ALA A 467 28.16 2.36 11.96
C ALA A 467 29.33 2.34 12.97
N ASP A 468 29.14 1.72 14.13
CA ASP A 468 30.18 1.61 15.19
C ASP A 468 31.43 0.86 14.70
N ARG A 469 31.26 -0.16 13.86
CA ARG A 469 32.36 -0.88 13.19
C ARG A 469 33.01 -0.10 12.05
N GLY A 470 32.51 1.12 11.73
CA GLY A 470 33.02 1.97 10.65
C GLY A 470 32.77 1.41 9.25
N LEU A 471 31.74 0.59 9.05
CA LEU A 471 31.41 -0.04 7.78
C LEU A 471 30.58 0.87 6.87
N LEU A 472 29.84 1.83 7.45
CA LEU A 472 28.96 2.72 6.73
C LEU A 472 29.63 4.06 6.40
N LEU A 473 29.25 4.63 5.26
CA LEU A 473 29.70 5.95 4.82
C LEU A 473 28.87 7.03 5.52
N ASP A 474 29.51 8.08 5.99
CA ASP A 474 28.81 9.29 6.42
C ASP A 474 28.21 10.03 5.20
N LEU A 475 26.90 9.99 5.10
CA LEU A 475 26.15 10.57 3.97
C LEU A 475 26.30 12.09 3.88
N ASN A 476 26.74 12.77 4.94
CA ASN A 476 27.09 14.20 4.90
C ASN A 476 28.20 14.49 3.87
N THR A 477 28.96 13.49 3.48
CA THR A 477 30.06 13.63 2.50
C THR A 477 29.61 13.58 1.05
N ILE A 478 28.38 13.09 0.78
CA ILE A 478 27.89 12.85 -0.59
C ILE A 478 26.55 13.52 -0.88
N LEU A 479 25.82 14.02 0.12
CA LEU A 479 24.51 14.62 -0.06
C LEU A 479 24.50 16.14 0.14
N PRO A 480 23.67 16.90 -0.63
CA PRO A 480 23.45 18.33 -0.44
C PRO A 480 22.56 18.58 0.79
N GLN A 481 23.16 18.76 1.95
CA GLN A 481 22.45 18.89 3.22
C GLN A 481 21.48 20.07 3.26
N GLU A 482 21.73 21.11 2.50
CA GLU A 482 20.89 22.31 2.39
C GLU A 482 19.51 22.05 1.75
N GLU A 483 19.35 20.96 1.05
CA GLU A 483 18.07 20.55 0.47
C GLU A 483 17.21 19.75 1.46
N ILE A 484 17.81 19.21 2.52
CA ILE A 484 17.17 18.32 3.50
C ILE A 484 16.63 19.15 4.66
N LEU A 485 15.49 18.77 5.22
CA LEU A 485 14.93 19.37 6.43
C LEU A 485 15.95 19.29 7.59
N PRO A 486 16.46 20.43 8.10
CA PRO A 486 17.57 20.42 9.07
C PRO A 486 17.25 19.69 10.37
N TRP A 487 16.01 19.80 10.86
CA TRP A 487 15.58 19.11 12.08
C TRP A 487 15.47 17.59 11.87
N LEU A 488 14.96 17.15 10.71
CA LEU A 488 14.90 15.73 10.32
C LEU A 488 16.33 15.16 10.24
N TRP A 489 17.21 15.84 9.50
CA TRP A 489 18.59 15.38 9.31
C TRP A 489 19.36 15.26 10.63
N LYS A 490 19.03 16.13 11.58
CA LYS A 490 19.54 16.05 12.94
C LYS A 490 18.92 14.88 13.72
N SER A 491 17.60 14.63 13.59
CA SER A 491 16.91 13.58 14.35
C SER A 491 17.31 12.17 13.92
N VAL A 492 17.80 11.97 12.69
CA VAL A 492 18.31 10.69 12.18
C VAL A 492 19.84 10.58 12.27
N SER A 493 20.51 11.50 12.94
CA SER A 493 21.96 11.43 13.15
C SER A 493 22.32 10.49 14.29
N TYR A 494 23.45 9.80 14.15
CA TYR A 494 24.02 8.90 15.14
C TYR A 494 25.52 9.21 15.33
N ASN A 495 25.97 9.42 16.56
CA ASN A 495 27.37 9.78 16.89
C ASN A 495 27.90 10.96 16.04
N GLY A 496 27.05 11.94 15.72
CA GLY A 496 27.41 13.15 14.98
C GLY A 496 27.55 12.97 13.45
N ALA A 497 27.16 11.83 12.91
CA ALA A 497 27.13 11.56 11.47
C ALA A 497 25.76 11.03 11.02
N ASN A 498 25.49 11.03 9.71
CA ASN A 498 24.27 10.50 9.14
C ASN A 498 24.62 9.27 8.27
N TYR A 499 24.23 8.11 8.72
CA TYR A 499 24.59 6.85 8.06
C TYR A 499 23.46 6.28 7.21
N THR A 500 22.21 6.70 7.45
CA THR A 500 21.03 6.22 6.74
C THR A 500 20.28 7.34 6.05
N PHE A 501 19.69 7.05 4.90
CA PHE A 501 18.85 7.94 4.11
C PHE A 501 17.38 7.56 4.31
N PRO A 502 16.54 8.43 4.90
CA PRO A 502 15.17 8.07 5.30
C PRO A 502 14.16 7.99 4.15
N GLY A 503 14.49 8.43 2.93
CA GLY A 503 13.57 8.49 1.79
C GLY A 503 12.43 9.48 1.98
N CYS A 504 11.48 9.13 2.81
CA CYS A 504 10.41 9.96 3.37
C CYS A 504 10.19 9.51 4.82
N PHE A 505 9.25 10.11 5.54
CA PHE A 505 9.05 9.77 6.95
C PHE A 505 7.62 10.01 7.42
N THR A 506 7.22 9.33 8.48
CA THR A 506 6.07 9.65 9.32
C THR A 506 6.52 10.16 10.67
N VAL A 507 5.62 10.78 11.41
CA VAL A 507 5.88 11.24 12.80
C VAL A 507 4.93 10.52 13.72
N GLU A 508 5.47 9.92 14.77
CA GLU A 508 4.71 9.23 15.78
C GLU A 508 4.74 9.98 17.10
N THR A 509 3.55 10.19 17.67
CA THR A 509 3.37 11.05 18.84
C THR A 509 2.15 10.62 19.65
N LEU A 510 2.01 11.10 20.87
CA LEU A 510 0.75 11.13 21.61
C LEU A 510 0.06 12.46 21.38
N VAL A 511 -1.25 12.43 21.27
CA VAL A 511 -2.09 13.61 21.08
C VAL A 511 -3.29 13.57 22.01
N GLY A 512 -3.64 14.73 22.56
CA GLY A 512 -4.85 14.92 23.33
C GLY A 512 -5.31 16.36 23.33
N LYS A 513 -6.44 16.68 23.94
CA LYS A 513 -6.93 18.05 24.03
C LYS A 513 -5.96 18.93 24.81
N GLN A 514 -5.60 20.09 24.23
CA GLN A 514 -4.78 21.06 24.94
C GLN A 514 -5.45 21.54 26.23
N SER A 515 -6.78 21.60 26.27
CA SER A 515 -7.56 21.93 27.47
C SER A 515 -7.40 20.93 28.63
N LYS A 516 -6.97 19.69 28.34
CA LYS A 516 -6.75 18.61 29.33
C LYS A 516 -5.26 18.40 29.61
N LEU A 517 -4.43 18.37 28.56
CA LEU A 517 -2.99 18.09 28.68
C LEU A 517 -2.16 19.33 28.96
N GLY A 518 -2.72 20.55 28.79
CA GLY A 518 -1.96 21.81 28.89
C GLY A 518 -1.22 22.14 27.59
N ASP A 519 -0.41 23.20 27.65
CA ASP A 519 0.42 23.68 26.54
C ASP A 519 1.86 23.16 26.69
N HIS A 520 2.00 21.84 26.83
CA HIS A 520 3.28 21.16 26.94
C HIS A 520 3.68 20.63 25.57
N GLN A 521 4.95 20.72 25.22
CA GLN A 521 5.52 20.12 24.02
C GLN A 521 6.11 18.72 24.29
N HIS A 522 6.38 18.42 25.54
CA HIS A 522 6.83 17.13 26.05
C HIS A 522 6.54 17.08 27.56
N TRP A 523 6.51 15.90 28.10
CA TRP A 523 6.33 15.60 29.51
C TRP A 523 7.30 14.52 29.99
N THR A 524 7.54 14.50 31.29
CA THR A 524 8.29 13.45 31.97
C THR A 524 7.40 12.23 32.23
N VAL A 525 8.02 11.09 32.50
CA VAL A 525 7.29 9.87 32.94
C VAL A 525 6.50 10.18 34.21
N GLN A 526 7.04 10.97 35.16
CA GLN A 526 6.35 11.34 36.38
C GLN A 526 5.10 12.20 36.11
N GLU A 527 5.18 13.21 35.23
CA GLU A 527 4.01 14.03 34.87
C GLU A 527 2.91 13.21 34.21
N PHE A 528 3.28 12.20 33.36
CA PHE A 528 2.36 11.26 32.78
C PHE A 528 1.64 10.42 33.86
N LEU A 529 2.39 9.86 34.82
CA LEU A 529 1.85 9.06 35.90
C LEU A 529 0.96 9.87 36.84
N ASP A 530 1.39 11.10 37.19
CA ASP A 530 0.59 12.00 38.06
C ASP A 530 -0.75 12.36 37.38
N LEU A 531 -0.75 12.56 36.06
CA LEU A 531 -1.99 12.83 35.32
C LEU A 531 -2.86 11.59 35.25
N ALA A 532 -2.28 10.42 35.00
CA ALA A 532 -3.02 9.15 34.93
C ALA A 532 -3.70 8.82 36.28
N ASP A 533 -3.04 9.11 37.42
CA ASP A 533 -3.56 8.86 38.77
C ASP A 533 -4.62 9.90 39.20
N SER A 534 -4.44 11.17 38.79
CA SER A 534 -5.30 12.26 39.24
C SER A 534 -6.55 12.47 38.41
N SER A 535 -6.66 11.89 37.23
CA SER A 535 -7.76 12.08 36.28
C SER A 535 -8.87 11.05 36.45
N ASP A 536 -10.14 11.51 36.39
CA ASP A 536 -11.30 10.63 36.28
C ASP A 536 -11.47 10.06 34.85
N ILE A 537 -10.70 10.57 33.86
CA ILE A 537 -10.71 10.10 32.47
C ILE A 537 -9.50 9.16 32.28
N SER A 538 -9.72 8.03 31.65
CA SER A 538 -8.63 7.10 31.32
C SER A 538 -7.56 7.77 30.44
N MET A 539 -6.30 7.43 30.64
CA MET A 539 -5.22 7.94 29.80
C MET A 539 -5.47 7.57 28.33
N PHE A 540 -5.79 6.30 28.08
CA PHE A 540 -6.04 5.74 26.76
C PHE A 540 -7.40 5.05 26.70
N SER A 541 -8.00 4.95 25.51
CA SER A 541 -9.33 4.38 25.32
C SER A 541 -9.34 2.84 25.17
N GLY A 542 -8.24 2.24 24.78
CA GLY A 542 -8.18 0.81 24.46
C GLY A 542 -6.75 0.27 24.50
N MET A 543 -5.96 0.71 25.47
CA MET A 543 -4.58 0.28 25.62
C MET A 543 -4.51 -1.00 26.44
N SER A 544 -4.01 -2.09 25.84
CA SER A 544 -3.63 -3.26 26.62
C SER A 544 -2.23 -3.11 27.21
N ARG A 545 -1.93 -3.91 28.24
CA ARG A 545 -0.59 -3.91 28.83
C ARG A 545 0.50 -4.36 27.84
N GLU A 546 0.20 -5.30 26.92
CA GLU A 546 1.11 -5.75 25.88
C GLU A 546 1.34 -4.66 24.84
N LEU A 547 0.29 -3.95 24.43
CA LEU A 547 0.40 -2.82 23.50
C LEU A 547 1.16 -1.67 24.14
N PHE A 548 0.93 -1.41 25.43
CA PHE A 548 1.69 -0.39 26.17
C PHE A 548 3.17 -0.76 26.28
N LEU A 549 3.50 -2.05 26.55
CA LEU A 549 4.87 -2.55 26.55
C LEU A 549 5.55 -2.32 25.20
N PHE A 550 4.87 -2.66 24.12
CA PHE A 550 5.37 -2.41 22.75
C PHE A 550 5.68 -0.91 22.51
N TYR A 551 4.84 -0.01 23.01
CA TYR A 551 5.12 1.42 22.95
C TYR A 551 6.27 1.83 23.88
N MET A 552 6.38 1.22 25.06
CA MET A 552 7.53 1.47 25.93
C MET A 552 8.84 1.13 25.24
N GLU A 553 8.90 0.04 24.51
CA GLU A 553 10.08 -0.41 23.78
C GLU A 553 10.50 0.52 22.66
N GLN A 554 9.57 1.23 22.03
CA GLN A 554 9.87 2.13 20.93
C GLN A 554 10.10 3.59 21.35
N TYR A 555 9.43 4.04 22.41
CA TYR A 555 9.39 5.47 22.74
C TYR A 555 9.97 5.82 24.09
N LEU A 556 9.94 4.91 25.06
CA LEU A 556 10.33 5.18 26.43
C LEU A 556 11.68 4.59 26.80
N LEU A 557 12.23 3.69 25.99
CA LEU A 557 13.53 3.05 26.33
C LEU A 557 14.64 4.06 26.51
N ASP A 558 14.69 5.12 25.71
CA ASP A 558 15.72 6.17 25.80
C ASP A 558 15.63 7.03 27.07
N ALA A 559 14.55 6.92 27.84
CA ALA A 559 14.47 7.48 29.18
C ALA A 559 15.24 6.67 30.23
N PHE A 560 15.48 5.37 29.98
CA PHE A 560 16.05 4.42 30.94
C PHE A 560 17.30 3.70 30.42
N LEU A 561 17.61 3.78 29.14
CA LEU A 561 18.73 3.12 28.47
C LEU A 561 19.48 4.14 27.62
N ASP A 562 20.76 4.31 27.89
CA ASP A 562 21.68 5.09 27.09
C ASP A 562 22.79 4.17 26.57
N GLU A 563 22.66 3.80 25.30
CA GLU A 563 23.64 2.92 24.64
C GLU A 563 24.96 3.62 24.33
N GLU A 564 24.97 4.96 24.22
CA GLU A 564 26.19 5.73 23.98
C GLU A 564 27.07 5.75 25.23
N THR A 565 26.48 6.13 26.37
CA THR A 565 27.21 6.18 27.66
C THR A 565 27.29 4.83 28.35
N LYS A 566 26.65 3.79 27.79
CA LYS A 566 26.59 2.42 28.35
C LYS A 566 26.01 2.41 29.78
N THR A 567 24.94 3.16 30.00
CA THR A 567 24.26 3.23 31.29
C THR A 567 22.79 2.91 31.18
N CYS A 568 22.20 2.39 32.26
CA CYS A 568 20.77 2.16 32.34
C CYS A 568 20.23 2.41 33.77
N SER A 569 18.92 2.67 33.86
CA SER A 569 18.24 3.07 35.14
C SER A 569 16.87 2.39 35.28
N PHE A 570 16.76 1.11 34.94
CA PHE A 570 15.51 0.35 35.04
C PHE A 570 15.10 0.01 36.47
N ASP A 571 16.01 0.11 37.45
CA ASP A 571 15.69 -0.07 38.86
C ASP A 571 15.27 1.25 39.56
N SER A 572 15.07 2.35 38.80
CA SER A 572 14.57 3.63 39.31
C SER A 572 13.13 3.51 39.85
N GLU A 573 12.74 4.43 40.75
CA GLU A 573 11.38 4.54 41.25
C GLU A 573 10.40 4.84 40.08
N GLU A 574 10.82 5.69 39.17
CA GLU A 574 10.06 6.10 37.99
C GLU A 574 9.73 4.91 37.07
N PHE A 575 10.70 4.04 36.76
CA PHE A 575 10.43 2.85 35.96
C PHE A 575 9.55 1.83 36.69
N ARG A 576 9.74 1.64 37.99
CA ARG A 576 8.86 0.77 38.80
C ARG A 576 7.42 1.24 38.76
N SER A 577 7.19 2.55 38.96
CA SER A 577 5.85 3.15 38.90
C SER A 577 5.22 3.01 37.51
N LEU A 578 6.04 3.07 36.43
CA LEU A 578 5.58 2.82 35.07
C LEU A 578 5.15 1.37 34.85
N LEU A 579 5.89 0.41 35.43
CA LEU A 579 5.48 -1.01 35.42
C LEU A 579 4.21 -1.26 36.23
N ASP A 580 4.08 -0.60 37.42
CA ASP A 580 2.86 -0.68 38.22
C ASP A 580 1.66 -0.10 37.43
N TYR A 581 1.82 1.02 36.75
CA TYR A 581 0.80 1.57 35.86
C TYR A 581 0.44 0.59 34.73
N ALA A 582 1.45 0.04 34.01
CA ALA A 582 1.24 -0.92 32.93
C ALA A 582 0.44 -2.15 33.41
N ALA A 583 0.71 -2.63 34.64
CA ALA A 583 0.01 -3.75 35.23
C ALA A 583 -1.47 -3.45 35.54
N THR A 584 -1.91 -2.20 35.57
CA THR A 584 -3.32 -1.81 35.73
C THR A 584 -4.10 -1.84 34.42
N LEU A 585 -3.43 -1.91 33.29
CA LEU A 585 -4.06 -1.94 31.97
C LEU A 585 -4.69 -3.30 31.69
N ALA A 586 -5.70 -3.30 30.84
CA ALA A 586 -6.46 -4.49 30.49
C ALA A 586 -5.61 -5.55 29.77
N GLU A 587 -6.01 -6.80 29.87
CA GLU A 587 -5.51 -7.86 28.97
C GLU A 587 -6.11 -7.69 27.57
N PRO A 588 -5.43 -8.09 26.50
CA PRO A 588 -5.93 -7.93 25.12
C PRO A 588 -7.31 -8.56 24.90
N GLU A 589 -7.58 -9.69 25.55
CA GLU A 589 -8.86 -10.41 25.45
C GLU A 589 -10.00 -9.70 26.17
N GLU A 590 -9.72 -8.77 27.07
CA GLU A 590 -10.70 -7.99 27.80
C GLU A 590 -11.15 -6.75 27.02
N LEU A 591 -10.41 -6.36 25.98
CA LEU A 591 -10.74 -5.22 25.16
C LEU A 591 -11.84 -5.57 24.15
N GLU A 592 -13.00 -4.96 24.29
CA GLU A 592 -14.01 -4.96 23.24
C GLU A 592 -13.53 -3.97 22.15
N PHE A 593 -12.97 -4.48 21.06
CA PHE A 593 -12.62 -3.68 19.89
C PHE A 593 -13.90 -3.21 19.18
N GLU A 594 -14.45 -2.09 19.60
CA GLU A 594 -15.27 -1.29 18.71
C GLU A 594 -14.30 -0.54 17.78
N VAL A 595 -14.45 -0.75 16.46
CA VAL A 595 -13.65 -0.06 15.43
C VAL A 595 -14.15 1.39 15.36
N GLU A 596 -13.92 2.15 16.40
CA GLU A 596 -14.19 3.57 16.43
C GLU A 596 -12.88 4.35 16.25
N ASN A 597 -12.95 5.47 15.54
CA ASN A 597 -11.79 6.35 15.42
C ASN A 597 -11.40 6.87 16.82
N SER A 598 -10.19 6.54 17.29
CA SER A 598 -9.69 6.90 18.63
C SER A 598 -9.74 8.42 18.90
N MET A 599 -9.62 9.26 17.86
CA MET A 599 -9.75 10.70 18.00
C MET A 599 -11.16 11.15 18.40
N LEU A 600 -12.21 10.37 18.08
CA LEU A 600 -13.57 10.62 18.57
C LEU A 600 -13.70 10.33 20.07
N LEU A 601 -12.91 9.40 20.59
CA LEU A 601 -12.89 9.11 22.03
C LEU A 601 -12.25 10.26 22.80
N ILE A 602 -11.19 10.88 22.27
CA ILE A 602 -10.66 12.13 22.79
C ILE A 602 -11.73 13.24 22.73
N ARG A 603 -12.42 13.39 21.59
CA ARG A 603 -13.51 14.39 21.46
C ARG A 603 -14.55 14.29 22.57
N ARG A 604 -14.92 13.06 22.93
CA ARG A 604 -15.97 12.76 23.91
C ARG A 604 -15.47 12.69 25.36
N ASP A 605 -14.23 13.05 25.62
CA ASP A 605 -13.57 12.93 26.94
C ASP A 605 -13.58 11.50 27.49
N LEU A 606 -13.46 10.49 26.62
CA LEU A 606 -13.35 9.08 27.01
C LEU A 606 -11.89 8.62 27.10
N ALA A 607 -10.97 9.39 26.52
CA ALA A 607 -9.53 9.25 26.64
C ALA A 607 -8.87 10.62 26.78
N LEU A 608 -7.78 10.69 27.55
CA LEU A 608 -6.95 11.90 27.66
C LEU A 608 -6.02 12.06 26.47
N ALA A 609 -5.42 10.96 26.04
CA ALA A 609 -4.46 10.93 24.94
C ALA A 609 -4.59 9.64 24.12
N GLU A 610 -4.17 9.70 22.86
CA GLU A 610 -4.11 8.55 21.95
C GLU A 610 -2.83 8.60 21.12
N PRO A 611 -2.23 7.45 20.81
CA PRO A 611 -1.14 7.35 19.85
C PRO A 611 -1.63 7.71 18.44
N VAL A 612 -0.80 8.45 17.72
CA VAL A 612 -1.11 8.80 16.33
C VAL A 612 0.14 8.76 15.46
N ILE A 613 -0.03 8.26 14.24
CA ILE A 613 0.96 8.33 13.17
C ILE A 613 0.55 9.46 12.24
N LEU A 614 1.39 10.47 12.14
CA LEU A 614 1.18 11.62 11.28
C LEU A 614 1.91 11.39 9.95
N SER A 615 1.20 11.54 8.86
CA SER A 615 1.71 11.41 7.50
C SER A 615 1.53 12.67 6.64
N SER A 616 0.74 13.62 7.13
CA SER A 616 0.53 14.90 6.43
C SER A 616 0.09 16.01 7.38
N VAL A 617 0.40 17.25 7.01
CA VAL A 617 -0.11 18.44 7.71
C VAL A 617 -1.63 18.55 7.59
N GLY A 618 -2.20 18.05 6.50
CA GLY A 618 -3.65 17.99 6.31
C GLY A 618 -4.34 17.07 7.33
N GLN A 619 -3.71 15.94 7.70
CA GLN A 619 -4.20 15.07 8.78
C GLN A 619 -4.22 15.79 10.12
N MET A 620 -3.13 16.49 10.49
CA MET A 620 -3.09 17.30 11.72
C MET A 620 -4.22 18.31 11.75
N HIS A 621 -4.38 19.06 10.66
CA HIS A 621 -5.41 20.08 10.53
C HIS A 621 -6.83 19.49 10.61
N SER A 622 -7.12 18.40 9.93
CA SER A 622 -8.43 17.75 9.95
C SER A 622 -8.74 17.15 11.32
N THR A 623 -7.77 16.54 11.99
CA THR A 623 -7.95 15.98 13.34
C THR A 623 -8.31 17.07 14.33
N GLU A 624 -7.58 18.18 14.32
CA GLU A 624 -7.79 19.30 15.24
C GLU A 624 -9.08 20.08 14.95
N SER A 625 -9.32 20.40 13.66
CA SER A 625 -10.44 21.29 13.28
C SER A 625 -11.80 20.58 13.23
N TYR A 626 -11.81 19.28 12.88
CA TYR A 626 -13.07 18.56 12.63
C TYR A 626 -13.24 17.36 13.55
N THR A 627 -12.25 16.45 13.61
CA THR A 627 -12.42 15.19 14.33
C THR A 627 -12.53 15.44 15.82
N VAL A 628 -11.62 16.19 16.44
CA VAL A 628 -11.69 16.57 17.85
C VAL A 628 -12.44 17.89 18.02
N GLY A 629 -12.18 18.88 17.17
CA GLY A 629 -12.92 20.13 17.12
C GLY A 629 -12.42 21.19 18.12
N GLU A 630 -11.22 21.01 18.68
CA GLU A 630 -10.53 21.98 19.54
C GLU A 630 -9.01 21.85 19.43
N PRO A 631 -8.22 22.83 19.90
CA PRO A 631 -6.77 22.78 19.86
C PRO A 631 -6.21 21.53 20.55
N LEU A 632 -5.23 20.91 19.89
CA LEU A 632 -4.56 19.70 20.37
C LEU A 632 -3.16 19.98 20.86
N ALA A 633 -2.77 19.27 21.92
CA ALA A 633 -1.40 19.11 22.33
C ALA A 633 -0.82 17.87 21.64
N TRP A 634 0.16 18.06 20.76
CA TRP A 634 0.97 17.02 20.14
C TRP A 634 2.19 16.79 21.03
N ILE A 635 1.98 16.06 22.14
CA ILE A 635 2.89 16.09 23.28
C ILE A 635 3.96 15.00 23.23
N GLY A 636 3.72 13.93 22.48
CA GLY A 636 4.60 12.78 22.45
C GLY A 636 4.45 11.82 23.63
N TRP A 637 5.16 10.73 23.60
CA TRP A 637 5.29 9.80 24.71
C TRP A 637 6.10 10.44 25.84
N PRO A 638 5.91 10.05 27.12
CA PRO A 638 6.68 10.64 28.19
C PRO A 638 8.17 10.26 28.08
N GLY A 639 9.02 11.25 28.29
CA GLY A 639 10.47 11.08 28.23
C GLY A 639 11.19 12.18 27.44
N PRO A 640 12.50 12.04 27.23
CA PRO A 640 13.32 13.10 26.62
C PRO A 640 12.99 13.32 25.13
N ASN A 641 12.53 12.30 24.41
CA ASN A 641 12.29 12.32 22.96
C ASN A 641 10.92 11.71 22.62
N GLY A 642 9.86 12.20 23.23
CA GLY A 642 8.54 11.58 23.20
C GLY A 642 7.85 11.57 21.81
N THR A 643 8.15 12.54 20.95
CA THR A 643 7.75 12.54 19.53
C THR A 643 8.95 12.14 18.69
N LYS A 644 8.77 11.15 17.85
CA LYS A 644 9.85 10.59 17.03
C LYS A 644 9.47 10.52 15.56
N VAL A 645 10.46 10.62 14.68
CA VAL A 645 10.30 10.32 13.27
C VAL A 645 10.45 8.81 13.06
N ARG A 646 9.65 8.26 12.16
CA ARG A 646 9.85 6.92 11.60
C ARG A 646 10.25 7.08 10.13
N PRO A 647 11.50 6.81 9.78
CA PRO A 647 11.93 6.72 8.39
C PRO A 647 11.13 5.63 7.63
N ASP A 648 10.81 5.89 6.37
CA ASP A 648 10.18 4.90 5.48
C ASP A 648 11.23 3.92 4.92
N ALA A 649 12.46 4.40 4.75
CA ALA A 649 13.63 3.63 4.38
C ALA A 649 14.81 4.01 5.27
N GLU A 650 15.79 3.14 5.38
CA GLU A 650 17.05 3.40 6.07
C GLU A 650 18.22 2.95 5.19
N ILE A 651 18.33 3.59 4.00
CA ILE A 651 19.33 3.23 2.99
C ILE A 651 20.69 3.73 3.41
N ALA A 652 21.60 2.82 3.69
CA ALA A 652 23.01 3.10 3.98
C ALA A 652 23.91 2.75 2.79
N VAL A 653 25.03 3.45 2.67
CA VAL A 653 26.10 3.18 1.70
C VAL A 653 27.29 2.51 2.42
N PHE A 654 27.79 1.41 1.89
CA PHE A 654 29.00 0.81 2.43
C PHE A 654 30.24 1.64 2.11
N LYS A 655 31.09 1.85 3.11
CA LYS A 655 32.30 2.70 2.99
C LYS A 655 33.35 2.15 2.03
N ASN A 656 33.37 0.83 1.84
CA ASN A 656 34.33 0.15 0.97
C ASN A 656 33.82 -0.10 -0.46
N THR A 657 32.63 0.43 -0.82
CA THR A 657 32.18 0.36 -2.21
C THR A 657 33.10 1.15 -3.12
N ASP A 658 33.35 0.64 -4.31
CA ASP A 658 34.02 1.35 -5.41
C ASP A 658 33.03 2.16 -6.29
N GLN A 659 31.73 2.12 -5.94
CA GLN A 659 30.62 2.78 -6.63
C GLN A 659 30.05 3.99 -5.85
N THR A 660 30.86 4.65 -5.03
CA THR A 660 30.40 5.79 -4.19
C THR A 660 29.73 6.90 -5.02
N ASP A 661 30.26 7.22 -6.21
CA ASP A 661 29.64 8.23 -7.09
C ASP A 661 28.28 7.79 -7.61
N GLY A 662 28.11 6.50 -7.90
CA GLY A 662 26.84 5.93 -8.32
C GLY A 662 25.80 5.93 -7.18
N ALA A 663 26.21 5.56 -5.97
CA ALA A 663 25.37 5.63 -4.78
C ALA A 663 24.94 7.08 -4.48
N ALA A 664 25.87 8.03 -4.57
CA ALA A 664 25.56 9.45 -4.45
C ALA A 664 24.57 9.92 -5.51
N ALA A 665 24.76 9.53 -6.77
CA ALA A 665 23.84 9.86 -7.87
C ALA A 665 22.43 9.30 -7.63
N PHE A 666 22.32 8.08 -7.10
CA PHE A 666 21.01 7.48 -6.77
C PHE A 666 20.33 8.20 -5.59
N LEU A 667 21.03 8.44 -4.50
CA LEU A 667 20.45 9.14 -3.35
C LEU A 667 20.08 10.59 -3.67
N GLN A 668 20.89 11.29 -4.48
CA GLN A 668 20.55 12.63 -4.98
C GLN A 668 19.33 12.62 -5.92
N PHE A 669 19.18 11.58 -6.74
CA PHE A 669 17.96 11.39 -7.53
C PHE A 669 16.73 11.26 -6.62
N LEU A 670 16.82 10.51 -5.52
CA LEU A 670 15.74 10.38 -4.54
C LEU A 670 15.42 11.72 -3.84
N LEU A 671 16.37 12.64 -3.72
CA LEU A 671 16.15 14.00 -3.20
C LEU A 671 15.45 14.93 -4.19
N SER A 672 15.36 14.59 -5.47
CA SER A 672 14.68 15.46 -6.45
C SER A 672 13.21 15.70 -6.05
N ASP A 673 12.68 16.88 -6.37
CA ASP A 673 11.28 17.23 -6.08
C ASP A 673 10.29 16.22 -6.66
N THR A 674 10.58 15.67 -7.85
CA THR A 674 9.75 14.64 -8.48
C THR A 674 9.74 13.36 -7.64
N SER A 675 10.90 12.86 -7.21
CA SER A 675 11.00 11.67 -6.37
C SER A 675 10.37 11.91 -4.99
N GLN A 676 10.63 13.06 -4.38
CA GLN A 676 10.08 13.41 -3.07
C GLN A 676 8.56 13.61 -3.09
N THR A 677 7.98 14.03 -4.21
CA THR A 677 6.52 14.07 -4.39
C THR A 677 5.93 12.67 -4.39
N VAL A 678 6.58 11.72 -5.05
CA VAL A 678 6.14 10.31 -5.09
C VAL A 678 6.33 9.63 -3.73
N LEU A 679 7.54 9.70 -3.17
CA LEU A 679 7.87 9.10 -1.87
C LEU A 679 7.00 9.67 -0.75
N GLY A 680 6.83 10.97 -0.72
CA GLY A 680 6.02 11.66 0.27
C GLY A 680 4.50 11.61 0.04
N ARG A 681 3.97 10.79 -0.87
CA ARG A 681 2.53 10.75 -1.16
C ARG A 681 1.69 10.38 0.06
N PHE A 682 2.15 9.41 0.83
CA PHE A 682 1.49 8.91 2.04
C PHE A 682 2.32 9.15 3.30
N ALA A 683 3.33 10.02 3.19
CA ALA A 683 4.28 10.35 4.24
C ALA A 683 4.75 11.81 4.07
N PHE A 684 5.60 12.29 4.96
CA PHE A 684 6.26 13.58 4.80
C PHE A 684 7.51 13.44 3.92
N PRO A 685 7.70 14.33 2.93
CA PRO A 685 8.93 14.39 2.16
C PRO A 685 10.07 14.93 3.03
N MET A 686 11.30 14.47 2.76
CA MET A 686 12.46 14.91 3.51
C MET A 686 13.10 16.21 3.03
N THR A 687 12.74 16.69 1.82
CA THR A 687 13.29 17.95 1.29
C THR A 687 12.49 19.17 1.71
N VAL A 688 13.21 20.28 1.94
CA VAL A 688 12.61 21.57 2.33
C VAL A 688 11.60 22.03 1.27
N SER A 689 11.97 21.97 -0.02
CA SER A 689 11.13 22.42 -1.13
C SER A 689 9.78 21.71 -1.18
N THR A 690 9.79 20.37 -1.15
CA THR A 690 8.57 19.57 -1.25
C THR A 690 7.73 19.65 0.03
N PHE A 691 8.37 19.69 1.22
CA PHE A 691 7.67 19.85 2.49
C PHE A 691 6.93 21.20 2.56
N GLU A 692 7.59 22.30 2.19
CA GLU A 692 6.98 23.63 2.12
C GLU A 692 5.85 23.71 1.09
N SER A 693 6.03 23.05 -0.06
CA SER A 693 4.99 22.97 -1.10
C SER A 693 3.72 22.26 -0.58
N LYS A 694 3.86 21.19 0.21
CA LYS A 694 2.71 20.50 0.82
C LYS A 694 2.00 21.35 1.86
N ILE A 695 2.74 22.12 2.68
CA ILE A 695 2.12 23.07 3.60
C ILE A 695 1.38 24.16 2.81
N ALA A 696 2.00 24.72 1.78
CA ALA A 696 1.37 25.74 0.93
C ALA A 696 0.07 25.22 0.28
N ALA A 697 0.09 23.99 -0.23
CA ALA A 697 -1.11 23.37 -0.78
C ALA A 697 -2.24 23.19 0.25
N ALA A 698 -1.91 22.88 1.52
CA ALA A 698 -2.91 22.79 2.59
C ALA A 698 -3.50 24.16 2.98
N MET A 699 -2.80 25.26 2.68
CA MET A 699 -3.25 26.64 2.95
C MET A 699 -4.08 27.23 1.80
N GLU A 700 -4.10 26.61 0.63
CA GLU A 700 -4.88 27.08 -0.50
C GLU A 700 -6.37 26.83 -0.28
N THR A 701 -7.20 27.80 -0.72
CA THR A 701 -8.65 27.59 -0.76
C THR A 701 -8.94 26.50 -1.77
N ARG A 702 -9.51 25.41 -1.31
CA ARG A 702 -9.86 24.28 -2.18
C ARG A 702 -10.87 24.71 -3.23
N ASN A 703 -10.67 24.29 -4.47
CA ASN A 703 -11.67 24.47 -5.50
C ASN A 703 -12.88 23.57 -5.15
N THR A 704 -13.98 24.19 -4.73
CA THR A 704 -15.22 23.48 -4.35
C THR A 704 -15.85 22.71 -5.51
N ASN A 705 -15.35 22.90 -6.72
CA ASN A 705 -15.81 22.19 -7.92
C ASN A 705 -14.94 20.96 -8.24
N ASP A 706 -13.95 20.63 -7.43
CA ASP A 706 -13.14 19.41 -7.57
C ASP A 706 -13.76 18.31 -6.70
N PRO A 707 -14.42 17.31 -7.28
CA PRO A 707 -15.11 16.27 -6.52
C PRO A 707 -14.18 15.32 -5.77
N ASP A 708 -12.89 15.25 -6.14
CA ASP A 708 -11.90 14.48 -5.39
C ASP A 708 -11.43 15.23 -4.13
N ILE A 709 -11.79 16.50 -4.01
CA ILE A 709 -11.51 17.30 -2.83
C ILE A 709 -12.73 17.30 -1.94
N ALA A 710 -12.65 16.63 -0.80
CA ALA A 710 -13.68 16.72 0.21
C ALA A 710 -13.91 18.19 0.57
N THR A 711 -15.11 18.70 0.30
CA THR A 711 -15.54 20.04 0.66
C THR A 711 -16.20 20.08 2.03
N GLU A 712 -16.61 18.93 2.52
CA GLU A 712 -17.27 18.73 3.79
C GLU A 712 -16.67 17.53 4.51
N PHE A 713 -16.65 17.60 5.81
CA PHE A 713 -16.19 16.54 6.71
C PHE A 713 -17.34 16.18 7.65
N THR A 714 -17.79 14.93 7.67
CA THR A 714 -18.85 14.50 8.55
C THR A 714 -18.27 13.78 9.77
N VAL A 715 -18.59 14.30 10.96
CA VAL A 715 -18.17 13.72 12.24
C VAL A 715 -19.37 13.65 13.17
N ASP A 716 -19.68 12.47 13.70
CA ASP A 716 -20.83 12.23 14.57
C ASP A 716 -22.15 12.76 13.99
N GLY A 717 -22.33 12.59 12.66
CA GLY A 717 -23.52 13.07 11.95
C GLY A 717 -23.57 14.59 11.73
N THR A 718 -22.56 15.34 12.16
CA THR A 718 -22.43 16.79 11.92
C THR A 718 -21.52 17.04 10.73
N VAL A 719 -22.00 17.83 9.78
CA VAL A 719 -21.25 18.21 8.58
C VAL A 719 -20.47 19.50 8.85
N TYR A 720 -19.17 19.47 8.59
CA TYR A 720 -18.25 20.61 8.71
C TYR A 720 -17.73 20.98 7.32
N PRO A 721 -17.79 22.27 6.91
CA PRO A 721 -17.12 22.70 5.69
C PRO A 721 -15.61 22.61 5.88
N VAL A 722 -14.90 22.06 4.88
CA VAL A 722 -13.45 22.01 4.92
C VAL A 722 -12.87 23.41 4.73
N VAL A 723 -12.08 23.88 5.71
CA VAL A 723 -11.41 25.18 5.66
C VAL A 723 -9.91 24.99 5.40
N PRO A 724 -9.26 25.91 4.67
CA PRO A 724 -7.80 25.86 4.49
C PRO A 724 -7.05 26.00 5.81
N LEU A 725 -5.85 25.43 5.85
CA LEU A 725 -4.94 25.61 6.98
C LEU A 725 -4.60 27.09 7.15
N SER A 726 -4.75 27.63 8.36
CA SER A 726 -4.39 29.03 8.63
C SER A 726 -2.87 29.23 8.68
N LYS A 727 -2.40 30.45 8.42
CA LYS A 727 -0.98 30.80 8.59
C LYS A 727 -0.47 30.58 10.00
N ALA A 728 -1.33 30.80 11.01
CA ALA A 728 -0.97 30.63 12.42
C ALA A 728 -0.78 29.13 12.74
N ASP A 729 -1.69 28.28 12.28
CA ASP A 729 -1.58 26.84 12.49
C ASP A 729 -0.42 26.23 11.70
N ALA A 730 -0.20 26.70 10.45
CA ALA A 730 0.97 26.28 9.68
C ALA A 730 2.29 26.59 10.40
N ALA A 731 2.40 27.78 11.00
CA ALA A 731 3.58 28.17 11.79
C ALA A 731 3.71 27.31 13.06
N ARG A 732 2.59 27.03 13.76
CA ARG A 732 2.57 26.17 14.96
C ARG A 732 2.99 24.74 14.61
N TYR A 733 2.49 24.18 13.53
CA TYR A 733 2.89 22.85 13.08
C TYR A 733 4.37 22.79 12.67
N LYS A 734 4.89 23.81 11.99
CA LYS A 734 6.34 23.88 11.70
C LYS A 734 7.17 23.85 12.99
N THR A 735 6.78 24.63 13.99
CA THR A 735 7.47 24.63 15.30
C THR A 735 7.40 23.27 15.96
N PHE A 736 6.27 22.56 15.86
CA PHE A 736 6.16 21.18 16.35
C PHE A 736 7.20 20.26 15.67
N PHE A 737 7.32 20.28 14.34
CA PHE A 737 8.31 19.49 13.63
C PHE A 737 9.76 19.87 13.99
N GLU A 738 10.06 21.16 14.09
CA GLU A 738 11.41 21.66 14.43
C GLU A 738 11.88 21.23 15.83
N ASN A 739 10.97 20.83 16.71
CA ASN A 739 11.29 20.34 18.05
C ASN A 739 11.52 18.81 18.09
N ILE A 740 11.31 18.09 16.99
CA ILE A 740 11.57 16.65 16.94
C ILE A 740 13.09 16.44 16.86
N SER A 741 13.63 15.63 17.76
CA SER A 741 15.07 15.45 17.93
C SER A 741 15.57 14.01 17.80
N ALA A 742 14.67 13.04 17.62
CA ALA A 742 15.01 11.63 17.55
C ALA A 742 14.18 10.88 16.51
N GLN A 743 14.73 9.77 16.03
CA GLN A 743 14.00 8.78 15.27
C GLN A 743 13.59 7.59 16.14
N ILE A 744 12.64 6.80 15.65
CA ILE A 744 12.33 5.51 16.27
C ILE A 744 13.50 4.58 15.97
N TYR A 745 14.03 4.00 17.03
CA TYR A 745 15.01 2.95 16.97
C TYR A 745 14.53 1.79 17.85
N TYR A 746 14.61 0.59 17.33
CA TYR A 746 14.15 -0.60 18.04
C TYR A 746 15.34 -1.52 18.39
N PRO A 747 15.90 -1.40 19.59
CA PRO A 747 17.00 -2.27 20.03
C PRO A 747 16.46 -3.64 20.44
N TRP A 748 16.30 -4.56 19.47
CA TRP A 748 15.66 -5.87 19.65
C TRP A 748 16.10 -6.65 20.87
N GLN A 749 17.39 -6.61 21.18
CA GLN A 749 17.92 -7.35 22.34
C GLN A 749 17.42 -6.75 23.64
N ALA A 750 17.36 -5.44 23.75
CA ALA A 750 16.79 -4.74 24.92
C ALA A 750 15.27 -4.96 25.01
N ALA A 751 14.55 -4.87 23.89
CA ALA A 751 13.13 -5.16 23.83
C ALA A 751 12.81 -6.59 24.29
N ASN A 752 13.51 -7.59 23.77
CA ASN A 752 13.36 -9.00 24.21
C ASN A 752 13.62 -9.20 25.70
N ILE A 753 14.50 -8.38 26.33
CA ILE A 753 14.71 -8.43 27.78
C ILE A 753 13.47 -7.93 28.50
N LEU A 754 12.89 -6.82 28.06
CA LEU A 754 11.65 -6.28 28.65
C LEU A 754 10.50 -7.28 28.50
N GLU A 755 10.23 -7.78 27.32
CA GLU A 755 9.16 -8.74 27.05
C GLU A 755 9.28 -9.98 27.95
N ALA A 756 10.49 -10.57 28.03
CA ALA A 756 10.73 -11.78 28.79
C ALA A 756 10.51 -11.57 30.30
N GLU A 757 10.87 -10.43 30.86
CA GLU A 757 10.75 -10.18 32.30
C GLU A 757 9.37 -9.65 32.68
N CYS A 758 8.72 -8.84 31.82
CA CYS A 758 7.35 -8.36 32.04
C CYS A 758 6.31 -9.49 32.01
N GLY A 759 6.55 -10.59 31.28
CA GLY A 759 5.67 -11.75 31.30
C GLY A 759 5.42 -12.33 32.71
N ALA A 760 6.43 -12.36 33.57
CA ALA A 760 6.28 -12.80 34.97
C ALA A 760 5.51 -11.79 35.84
N LEU A 761 5.61 -10.49 35.54
CA LEU A 761 4.79 -9.45 36.19
C LEU A 761 3.32 -9.60 35.79
N TRP A 762 3.04 -9.80 34.51
CA TRP A 762 1.68 -10.01 34.00
C TRP A 762 1.03 -11.26 34.57
N ALA A 763 1.79 -12.33 34.80
CA ALA A 763 1.32 -13.54 35.45
C ALA A 763 1.14 -13.39 36.97
N GLY A 764 1.49 -12.23 37.56
CA GLY A 764 1.45 -12.01 39.01
C GLY A 764 2.47 -12.82 39.81
N GLU A 765 3.50 -13.35 39.12
CA GLU A 765 4.58 -14.15 39.74
C GLU A 765 5.66 -13.27 40.38
N ARG A 766 5.75 -11.99 39.92
CA ARG A 766 6.70 -11.01 40.42
C ARG A 766 6.02 -9.66 40.65
N THR A 767 6.57 -8.86 41.54
CA THR A 767 6.23 -7.46 41.73
C THR A 767 6.94 -6.59 40.68
N ALA A 768 6.45 -5.37 40.43
CA ALA A 768 7.13 -4.40 39.57
C ALA A 768 8.56 -4.12 40.03
N ALA A 769 8.81 -4.05 41.35
CA ALA A 769 10.14 -3.86 41.90
C ALA A 769 11.09 -5.02 41.62
N GLU A 770 10.63 -6.27 41.71
CA GLU A 770 11.41 -7.45 41.38
C GLU A 770 11.68 -7.55 39.87
N THR A 771 10.69 -7.24 39.05
CA THR A 771 10.81 -7.20 37.59
C THR A 771 11.79 -6.12 37.15
N ALA A 772 11.70 -4.92 37.67
CA ALA A 772 12.59 -3.82 37.42
C ALA A 772 14.07 -4.17 37.73
N ALA A 773 14.31 -4.80 38.89
CA ALA A 773 15.66 -5.25 39.27
C ALA A 773 16.23 -6.34 38.33
N GLN A 774 15.38 -7.24 37.83
CA GLN A 774 15.82 -8.25 36.84
C GLN A 774 16.15 -7.60 35.48
N ILE A 775 15.29 -6.69 35.03
CA ILE A 775 15.52 -5.91 33.79
C ILE A 775 16.83 -5.14 33.92
N GLN A 776 17.04 -4.40 35.02
CA GLN A 776 18.29 -3.67 35.28
C GLN A 776 19.52 -4.56 35.14
N SER A 777 19.51 -5.71 35.81
CA SER A 777 20.67 -6.63 35.81
C SER A 777 20.95 -7.20 34.41
N ARG A 778 19.90 -7.49 33.62
CA ARG A 778 20.05 -8.02 32.26
C ARG A 778 20.47 -6.94 31.26
N MET A 779 19.99 -5.70 31.45
CA MET A 779 20.41 -4.55 30.62
C MET A 779 21.86 -4.16 30.88
N GLU A 780 22.33 -4.22 32.12
CA GLU A 780 23.75 -4.01 32.44
C GLU A 780 24.64 -5.06 31.74
N LEU A 781 24.22 -6.33 31.70
CA LEU A 781 24.90 -7.36 30.96
C LEU A 781 24.90 -7.12 29.45
N TYR A 782 23.72 -6.77 28.90
CA TYR A 782 23.57 -6.39 27.49
C TYR A 782 24.52 -5.26 27.10
N LEU A 783 24.56 -4.18 27.90
CA LEU A 783 25.47 -3.05 27.65
C LEU A 783 26.94 -3.45 27.74
N ALA A 784 27.30 -4.34 28.67
CA ALA A 784 28.67 -4.83 28.82
C ALA A 784 29.09 -5.71 27.63
N GLU A 785 28.21 -6.57 27.11
CA GLU A 785 28.45 -7.41 25.94
C GLU A 785 28.60 -6.61 24.64
N ASN A 786 27.93 -5.49 24.54
CA ASN A 786 27.99 -4.56 23.39
C ASN A 786 28.99 -3.41 23.57
N ALA A 787 29.88 -3.52 24.56
CA ALA A 787 30.89 -2.49 24.83
C ALA A 787 32.21 -2.68 24.06
N GLY A 788 32.32 -3.71 23.19
CA GLY A 788 33.56 -4.12 22.52
C GLY A 788 33.62 -3.90 21.04
#